data_1ffcfcdc896eee2baac31a70e61ced8b
#
_entry.id   1ffcfcdc896eee2baac31a70e61ced8b
#
_cell.length_a   1.000
_cell.length_b   1.000
_cell.length_c   1.000
_cell.angle_alpha   90.00
_cell.angle_beta   90.00
_cell.angle_gamma   90.00
#
_symmetry.space_group_name_H-M   'P 1'
#
loop_
_entity.id
_entity.type
_entity.pdbx_description
1 polymer ?
#
loop_
_entity_poly.entity_id
_entity_poly.type
_entity_poly.pdbx_seq_one_letter_code
_entity_poly.pdbx_strand_id
1 'polypeptide(L)'
;MKKNYFLLFLLLLASLSGKAQNVWKNVQIGGGGFVSGIITSKNDADLKYARTDVGGAYRWDATNKKWISLLDWLSIDQVGYFGVESLAIDPQNNNVVYLLVGTSYFNNGKTAILKSTNKGNTFTEIEVTSQFKAHGNGMGRSNGERLAVDPNNSNIIYCGTRNNGIFQSIDAGLTWNKLSGFPVTTTSNANGVCFVVLDPASVSGGKTQTIYAGVSQVGASNLYKSLDSGISWTAVSGATTSYMPQRAVLDSNRSLLITYADQEGPWNGTQGKISKLSSTGIFTDITPAGITRPFGGIDVDPVNPQRLIASTTNTWSFQYTTPGGTAVYGDHFYVSTDGGSTWRDLVGNSGFSFESNGCTWVTGQSIHWATDFKFNPTNTSQASIVSGNGLFTCDDINAVKTTWKFDAIGIEESVPLDLISIPSGPLMSVIGDFDGFKHTDVTVFAPQHAPTMGTSTSITYAAGNTNKIVRLGEFMYYSGNQGATWTKTTAALMGQKGRAVLSYDGNIILHCPSGATSIYRSVDNGTTWTTCNGISVSDAIPVSDQVTNNKFYVYDQLTGLLMISTDGGVNFVSAGNAGSWGSKLIRTVPGNAGHIWIAMNGGGLKRSIDGGLTFVVPSANVTAASAVGIGKVAPGKTYPSIYIWGTVNGVTGVFRSIDQGVTWLRVNDDAYEFGGTGNGNFVIGDMNTFGRVYMSTVGRGIVYTGSDANLGISDNEFKNDTQVFSIKAHPNPMKDYVVLELPDYTNGTLVNIQIYDLLGKLIKQDMYTVSNNTVTLFSDHLSNQHGILLVKVKTSNGQSGIVKIVK
;
A
#
# COMPACT_ATOMS: atom_id res chain seq x y z
N MET A 1 53.62 1.10 7.85
CA MET A 1 52.30 1.63 7.53
C MET A 1 51.52 0.93 6.44
N LYS A 2 52.02 -0.05 5.72
CA LYS A 2 51.27 -0.81 4.65
C LYS A 2 50.49 -2.00 5.14
N LYS A 3 50.69 -2.53 6.36
CA LYS A 3 50.01 -3.71 6.90
C LYS A 3 48.62 -3.41 7.51
N ASN A 4 48.37 -2.21 7.94
CA ASN A 4 47.10 -1.88 8.62
C ASN A 4 45.95 -1.52 7.66
N TYR A 5 46.24 -1.13 6.43
CA TYR A 5 45.21 -0.87 5.41
C TYR A 5 44.63 -2.15 4.82
N PHE A 6 45.40 -3.24 4.83
CA PHE A 6 44.90 -4.53 4.35
C PHE A 6 43.92 -5.19 5.32
N LEU A 7 44.11 -4.96 6.64
CA LEU A 7 43.16 -5.45 7.66
C LEU A 7 41.84 -4.62 7.69
N LEU A 8 41.91 -3.31 7.41
CA LEU A 8 40.73 -2.45 7.32
C LEU A 8 39.91 -2.76 6.07
N PHE A 9 40.57 -3.10 4.95
CA PHE A 9 39.92 -3.53 3.71
C PHE A 9 39.26 -4.93 3.83
N LEU A 10 39.85 -5.83 4.59
CA LEU A 10 39.26 -7.13 4.90
C LEU A 10 38.06 -7.02 5.86
N LEU A 11 38.06 -6.07 6.80
CA LEU A 11 36.92 -5.80 7.67
C LEU A 11 35.76 -5.11 6.93
N LEU A 12 36.04 -4.26 5.92
CA LEU A 12 34.99 -3.70 5.05
C LEU A 12 34.39 -4.76 4.09
N LEU A 13 35.17 -5.74 3.64
CA LEU A 13 34.68 -6.83 2.80
C LEU A 13 33.87 -7.88 3.58
N ALA A 14 34.11 -8.02 4.88
CA ALA A 14 33.34 -8.91 5.74
C ALA A 14 31.94 -8.39 6.09
N SER A 15 31.65 -7.08 5.86
CA SER A 15 30.33 -6.49 6.08
C SER A 15 29.40 -6.53 4.85
N LEU A 16 29.88 -7.04 3.72
CA LEU A 16 29.09 -7.28 2.50
C LEU A 16 28.68 -8.75 2.36
N SER A 17 28.30 -9.40 3.44
CA SER A 17 27.47 -10.60 3.34
C SER A 17 26.08 -10.14 2.89
N GLY A 18 25.83 -10.07 1.60
CA GLY A 18 24.53 -9.85 1.02
C GLY A 18 23.57 -10.91 1.54
N LYS A 19 22.81 -10.57 2.58
CA LYS A 19 21.62 -11.34 2.93
C LYS A 19 20.71 -11.22 1.72
N ALA A 20 20.29 -12.34 1.15
CA ALA A 20 19.26 -12.30 0.14
C ALA A 20 18.04 -11.59 0.75
N GLN A 21 17.66 -10.51 0.11
CA GLN A 21 16.64 -9.59 0.58
C GLN A 21 15.29 -10.29 0.48
N ASN A 22 14.55 -10.38 1.57
CA ASN A 22 13.18 -10.87 1.54
C ASN A 22 12.33 -9.88 0.74
N VAL A 23 11.89 -10.26 -0.44
CA VAL A 23 11.02 -9.42 -1.26
C VAL A 23 9.62 -9.48 -0.69
N TRP A 24 9.14 -8.34 -0.20
CA TRP A 24 7.75 -8.16 0.21
C TRP A 24 6.87 -7.81 -0.99
N LYS A 25 5.63 -8.28 -0.96
CA LYS A 25 4.62 -8.09 -1.99
C LYS A 25 3.28 -7.79 -1.36
N ASN A 26 2.32 -7.32 -2.15
CA ASN A 26 0.93 -7.23 -1.70
C ASN A 26 0.17 -8.53 -1.96
N VAL A 27 -0.74 -8.83 -1.03
CA VAL A 27 -1.88 -9.69 -1.30
C VAL A 27 -2.75 -8.97 -2.34
N GLN A 28 -3.02 -9.61 -3.47
CA GLN A 28 -3.60 -8.92 -4.62
C GLN A 28 -5.10 -8.71 -4.45
N ILE A 29 -5.51 -7.46 -4.26
CA ILE A 29 -6.91 -6.99 -4.21
C ILE A 29 -7.19 -6.14 -5.44
N GLY A 30 -6.29 -5.19 -5.74
CA GLY A 30 -6.33 -4.27 -6.87
C GLY A 30 -7.11 -2.99 -6.57
N GLY A 31 -6.44 -1.87 -6.34
CA GLY A 31 -7.06 -0.61 -5.95
C GLY A 31 -7.68 -0.68 -4.56
N GLY A 32 -8.98 -0.42 -4.45
CA GLY A 32 -9.74 -0.46 -3.20
C GLY A 32 -9.69 0.83 -2.40
N GLY A 33 -9.26 1.95 -3.02
CA GLY A 33 -9.25 3.27 -2.43
C GLY A 33 -8.98 4.36 -3.43
N PHE A 34 -8.84 5.60 -2.95
CA PHE A 34 -8.88 6.80 -3.78
C PHE A 34 -7.51 7.14 -4.39
N VAL A 35 -7.41 6.93 -5.71
CA VAL A 35 -6.35 7.56 -6.51
C VAL A 35 -6.71 9.03 -6.72
N SER A 36 -6.01 9.93 -6.06
CA SER A 36 -6.37 11.35 -5.97
C SER A 36 -5.75 12.21 -7.07
N GLY A 37 -4.82 11.69 -7.87
CA GLY A 37 -4.24 12.37 -9.02
C GLY A 37 -3.37 11.48 -9.87
N ILE A 38 -3.29 11.82 -11.17
CA ILE A 38 -2.40 11.20 -12.16
C ILE A 38 -1.57 12.30 -12.83
N ILE A 39 -0.25 12.13 -12.84
CA ILE A 39 0.70 13.08 -13.37
C ILE A 39 1.51 12.42 -14.47
N THR A 40 1.40 12.95 -15.70
CA THR A 40 2.08 12.42 -16.88
C THR A 40 3.25 13.32 -17.27
N SER A 41 4.37 12.72 -17.69
CA SER A 41 5.46 13.49 -18.31
C SER A 41 5.02 13.98 -19.69
N LYS A 42 5.32 15.24 -20.00
CA LYS A 42 5.06 15.81 -21.34
C LYS A 42 6.02 15.31 -22.42
N ASN A 43 7.17 14.79 -22.00
CA ASN A 43 8.29 14.43 -22.88
C ASN A 43 8.59 12.92 -22.91
N ASP A 44 7.91 12.11 -22.11
CA ASP A 44 8.10 10.66 -22.01
C ASP A 44 6.73 10.01 -21.80
N ALA A 45 6.21 9.38 -22.85
CA ALA A 45 4.88 8.76 -22.88
C ALA A 45 4.68 7.67 -21.82
N ASP A 46 5.77 6.98 -21.49
CA ASP A 46 5.76 5.85 -20.56
C ASP A 46 5.95 6.29 -19.11
N LEU A 47 6.31 7.55 -18.88
CA LEU A 47 6.51 8.08 -17.52
C LEU A 47 5.25 8.76 -17.00
N LYS A 48 4.56 8.08 -16.12
CA LYS A 48 3.41 8.59 -15.38
C LYS A 48 3.44 8.14 -13.94
N TYR A 49 2.89 8.96 -13.06
CA TYR A 49 2.76 8.70 -11.63
C TYR A 49 1.31 8.81 -11.21
N ALA A 50 0.93 8.01 -10.22
CA ALA A 50 -0.34 8.14 -9.50
C ALA A 50 -0.04 8.47 -8.04
N ARG A 51 -0.87 9.34 -7.44
CA ARG A 51 -0.85 9.64 -6.01
C ARG A 51 -2.16 9.25 -5.37
N THR A 52 -2.09 8.80 -4.13
CA THR A 52 -3.25 8.36 -3.36
C THR A 52 -3.32 9.10 -2.03
N ASP A 53 -4.44 8.99 -1.35
CA ASP A 53 -4.65 9.69 -0.09
C ASP A 53 -4.12 8.95 1.14
N VAL A 54 -3.96 7.61 1.10
CA VAL A 54 -3.39 6.80 2.21
C VAL A 54 -2.49 5.65 1.76
N GLY A 55 -2.37 5.38 0.47
CA GLY A 55 -1.59 4.27 -0.11
C GLY A 55 -0.25 4.69 -0.72
N GLY A 56 0.12 5.98 -0.66
CA GLY A 56 1.39 6.49 -1.17
C GLY A 56 1.35 6.96 -2.63
N ALA A 57 2.50 6.87 -3.29
CA ALA A 57 2.68 7.20 -4.69
C ALA A 57 3.16 5.99 -5.48
N TYR A 58 2.80 5.98 -6.76
CA TYR A 58 3.12 4.90 -7.69
C TYR A 58 3.69 5.45 -8.98
N ARG A 59 4.58 4.70 -9.62
CA ARG A 59 5.08 4.96 -10.97
C ARG A 59 4.66 3.82 -11.89
N TRP A 60 4.23 4.18 -13.10
CA TRP A 60 3.93 3.21 -14.15
C TRP A 60 5.20 2.51 -14.67
N ASP A 61 5.14 1.21 -14.77
CA ASP A 61 6.12 0.37 -15.45
C ASP A 61 5.52 -0.06 -16.80
N ALA A 62 5.89 0.61 -17.85
CA ALA A 62 5.37 0.36 -19.21
C ALA A 62 5.77 -1.02 -19.75
N THR A 63 6.90 -1.57 -19.30
CA THR A 63 7.38 -2.90 -19.71
C THR A 63 6.50 -4.00 -19.15
N ASN A 64 6.19 -3.93 -17.87
CA ASN A 64 5.40 -4.95 -17.18
C ASN A 64 3.92 -4.59 -17.07
N LYS A 65 3.50 -3.44 -17.58
CA LYS A 65 2.12 -2.91 -17.57
C LYS A 65 1.51 -2.95 -16.18
N LYS A 66 2.22 -2.40 -15.20
CA LYS A 66 1.79 -2.33 -13.79
C LYS A 66 2.33 -1.09 -13.11
N TRP A 67 1.71 -0.74 -12.01
CA TRP A 67 2.17 0.32 -11.12
C TRP A 67 3.17 -0.22 -10.10
N ILE A 68 4.21 0.55 -9.82
CA ILE A 68 5.26 0.25 -8.83
C ILE A 68 5.11 1.24 -7.69
N SER A 69 4.95 0.74 -6.46
CA SER A 69 4.97 1.57 -5.26
C SER A 69 6.34 2.22 -5.05
N LEU A 70 6.33 3.46 -4.59
CA LEU A 70 7.53 4.26 -4.38
C LEU A 70 7.89 4.47 -2.90
N LEU A 71 6.97 4.15 -1.97
CA LEU A 71 7.07 4.57 -0.57
C LEU A 71 7.06 3.39 0.43
N ASP A 72 7.31 2.17 -0.01
CA ASP A 72 7.29 0.97 0.85
C ASP A 72 8.39 0.99 1.94
N TRP A 73 9.42 1.84 1.77
CA TRP A 73 10.54 2.04 2.70
C TRP A 73 10.21 2.94 3.92
N LEU A 74 9.06 3.61 3.93
CA LEU A 74 8.69 4.52 4.99
C LEU A 74 8.64 3.83 6.35
N SER A 75 9.34 4.41 7.33
CA SER A 75 9.32 3.97 8.73
C SER A 75 8.01 4.34 9.44
N ILE A 76 7.81 3.82 10.64
CA ILE A 76 6.65 4.17 11.50
C ILE A 76 6.60 5.67 11.80
N ASP A 77 7.76 6.35 11.91
CA ASP A 77 7.83 7.79 12.14
C ASP A 77 7.47 8.62 10.90
N GLN A 78 7.34 7.98 9.77
CA GLN A 78 6.98 8.57 8.48
C GLN A 78 5.61 8.06 7.97
N VAL A 79 4.84 7.33 8.78
CA VAL A 79 3.55 6.73 8.35
C VAL A 79 2.60 7.74 7.71
N GLY A 80 2.59 8.99 8.15
CA GLY A 80 1.78 10.06 7.56
C GLY A 80 2.14 10.42 6.11
N TYR A 81 3.33 10.04 5.63
CA TYR A 81 3.79 10.31 4.26
C TYR A 81 3.10 9.44 3.20
N PHE A 82 2.36 8.40 3.60
CA PHE A 82 1.49 7.69 2.67
C PHE A 82 0.34 8.57 2.15
N GLY A 83 -0.01 9.65 2.83
CA GLY A 83 -0.87 10.70 2.30
C GLY A 83 -0.08 11.62 1.36
N VAL A 84 -0.23 11.44 0.04
CA VAL A 84 0.48 12.24 -0.98
C VAL A 84 -0.44 13.35 -1.49
N GLU A 85 -0.20 14.57 -1.03
CA GLU A 85 -1.06 15.70 -1.34
C GLU A 85 -0.82 16.30 -2.73
N SER A 86 0.43 16.25 -3.22
CA SER A 86 0.78 16.72 -4.56
C SER A 86 2.04 16.06 -5.08
N LEU A 87 2.17 16.01 -6.41
CA LEU A 87 3.33 15.45 -7.11
C LEU A 87 3.70 16.33 -8.30
N ALA A 88 4.99 16.57 -8.52
CA ALA A 88 5.49 17.29 -9.68
C ALA A 88 6.70 16.58 -10.30
N ILE A 89 6.66 16.42 -11.64
CA ILE A 89 7.80 15.99 -12.44
C ILE A 89 8.53 17.27 -12.89
N ASP A 90 9.86 17.26 -12.88
CA ASP A 90 10.65 18.34 -13.47
C ASP A 90 10.49 18.34 -15.00
N PRO A 91 9.93 19.40 -15.61
CA PRO A 91 9.70 19.45 -17.05
C PRO A 91 10.98 19.40 -17.90
N GLN A 92 12.14 19.73 -17.34
CA GLN A 92 13.44 19.71 -18.02
C GLN A 92 14.21 18.40 -17.78
N ASN A 93 13.85 17.63 -16.72
CA ASN A 93 14.53 16.40 -16.35
C ASN A 93 13.60 15.34 -15.78
N ASN A 94 13.13 14.44 -16.60
CA ASN A 94 12.23 13.35 -16.24
C ASN A 94 12.72 12.41 -15.14
N ASN A 95 14.01 12.47 -14.77
CA ASN A 95 14.53 11.70 -13.61
C ASN A 95 14.17 12.35 -12.27
N VAL A 96 13.82 13.65 -12.27
CA VAL A 96 13.54 14.40 -11.06
C VAL A 96 12.04 14.47 -10.80
N VAL A 97 11.64 14.04 -9.62
CA VAL A 97 10.24 14.10 -9.14
C VAL A 97 10.18 14.54 -7.69
N TYR A 98 9.17 15.32 -7.36
CA TYR A 98 8.89 15.84 -6.03
C TYR A 98 7.53 15.39 -5.56
N LEU A 99 7.44 14.94 -4.29
CA LEU A 99 6.19 14.61 -3.62
C LEU A 99 6.02 15.53 -2.40
N LEU A 100 4.86 16.16 -2.27
CA LEU A 100 4.42 16.78 -1.02
C LEU A 100 3.64 15.72 -0.23
N VAL A 101 4.19 15.31 0.90
CA VAL A 101 3.67 14.21 1.71
C VAL A 101 3.39 14.64 3.15
N GLY A 102 2.33 14.10 3.73
CA GLY A 102 1.94 14.34 5.12
C GLY A 102 0.46 14.13 5.37
N THR A 103 0.12 13.71 6.58
CA THR A 103 -1.25 13.52 7.05
C THR A 103 -1.39 14.09 8.46
N SER A 104 -2.33 15.02 8.67
CA SER A 104 -2.37 15.86 9.87
C SER A 104 -2.54 15.11 11.19
N TYR A 105 -3.16 13.94 11.19
CA TYR A 105 -3.43 13.14 12.38
C TYR A 105 -2.35 12.09 12.69
N PHE A 106 -1.33 11.94 11.83
CA PHE A 106 -0.16 11.11 12.11
C PHE A 106 1.05 11.96 12.52
N ASN A 107 1.79 11.53 13.52
CA ASN A 107 3.08 12.07 13.95
C ASN A 107 3.07 13.62 14.05
N ASN A 108 2.01 14.18 14.69
CA ASN A 108 1.76 15.63 14.84
C ASN A 108 1.69 16.40 13.50
N GLY A 109 1.31 15.73 12.42
CA GLY A 109 1.23 16.30 11.09
C GLY A 109 2.59 16.48 10.45
N LYS A 110 3.54 15.57 10.72
CA LYS A 110 4.86 15.55 10.07
C LYS A 110 4.67 15.64 8.56
N THR A 111 5.40 16.56 7.92
CA THR A 111 5.25 16.92 6.51
C THR A 111 6.63 17.05 5.87
N ALA A 112 6.78 16.52 4.67
CA ALA A 112 8.01 16.63 3.91
C ALA A 112 7.77 16.88 2.42
N ILE A 113 8.80 17.41 1.77
CA ILE A 113 9.01 17.28 0.34
C ILE A 113 9.99 16.13 0.13
N LEU A 114 9.54 15.08 -0.53
CA LEU A 114 10.39 13.97 -0.95
C LEU A 114 10.91 14.26 -2.36
N LYS A 115 12.22 14.39 -2.52
CA LYS A 115 12.87 14.63 -3.82
C LYS A 115 13.56 13.37 -4.30
N SER A 116 13.26 12.95 -5.51
CA SER A 116 14.01 11.90 -6.23
C SER A 116 14.74 12.47 -7.44
N THR A 117 15.90 11.91 -7.76
CA THR A 117 16.67 12.19 -8.97
C THR A 117 16.81 10.96 -9.89
N ASN A 118 16.02 9.91 -9.62
CA ASN A 118 16.08 8.64 -10.34
C ASN A 118 14.66 8.04 -10.55
N LYS A 119 13.71 8.89 -10.94
CA LYS A 119 12.31 8.53 -11.23
C LYS A 119 11.58 7.90 -10.02
N GLY A 120 11.95 8.25 -8.78
CA GLY A 120 11.31 7.74 -7.56
C GLY A 120 11.86 6.40 -7.06
N ASN A 121 13.01 5.91 -7.56
CA ASN A 121 13.62 4.71 -7.01
C ASN A 121 14.21 4.94 -5.62
N THR A 122 14.69 6.16 -5.34
CA THR A 122 15.12 6.63 -4.02
C THR A 122 14.73 8.08 -3.81
N PHE A 123 14.60 8.48 -2.55
CA PHE A 123 14.22 9.84 -2.18
C PHE A 123 15.17 10.44 -1.15
N THR A 124 15.36 11.75 -1.25
CA THR A 124 15.89 12.61 -0.18
C THR A 124 14.69 13.27 0.50
N GLU A 125 14.61 13.17 1.83
CA GLU A 125 13.60 13.82 2.64
C GLU A 125 14.02 15.25 2.97
N ILE A 126 13.15 16.21 2.70
CA ILE A 126 13.27 17.60 3.14
C ILE A 126 12.07 17.89 4.05
N GLU A 127 12.28 17.85 5.37
CA GLU A 127 11.22 18.09 6.33
C GLU A 127 10.84 19.58 6.37
N VAL A 128 9.54 19.87 6.25
CA VAL A 128 8.98 21.23 6.20
C VAL A 128 7.87 21.46 7.25
N THR A 129 7.70 20.56 8.20
CA THR A 129 6.62 20.57 9.22
C THR A 129 6.53 21.89 9.99
N SER A 130 7.68 22.53 10.29
CA SER A 130 7.74 23.81 11.00
C SER A 130 7.30 25.00 10.16
N GLN A 131 7.27 24.86 8.84
CA GLN A 131 6.92 25.94 7.90
C GLN A 131 5.46 25.82 7.43
N PHE A 132 5.05 24.63 7.04
CA PHE A 132 3.68 24.30 6.62
C PHE A 132 3.38 22.81 6.79
N LYS A 133 2.11 22.48 6.80
CA LYS A 133 1.63 21.09 6.94
C LYS A 133 0.79 20.68 5.75
N ALA A 134 0.98 19.44 5.29
CA ALA A 134 0.17 18.74 4.32
C ALA A 134 -0.90 17.89 5.01
N HIS A 135 -1.93 17.53 4.25
CA HIS A 135 -2.96 16.59 4.69
C HIS A 135 -3.48 15.78 3.49
N GLY A 136 -2.67 14.83 3.02
CA GLY A 136 -2.98 14.01 1.85
C GLY A 136 -4.31 13.25 1.93
N ASN A 137 -4.84 13.01 3.13
CA ASN A 137 -6.17 12.43 3.35
C ASN A 137 -7.20 13.47 3.88
N GLY A 138 -6.96 14.75 3.65
CA GLY A 138 -7.89 15.84 4.04
C GLY A 138 -8.92 16.15 2.97
N MET A 139 -9.93 16.96 3.34
CA MET A 139 -10.83 17.54 2.34
C MET A 139 -10.02 18.34 1.31
N GLY A 140 -10.43 18.32 0.04
CA GLY A 140 -9.69 18.93 -1.05
C GLY A 140 -8.39 18.23 -1.46
N ARG A 141 -8.14 17.00 -1.00
CA ARG A 141 -6.98 16.18 -1.38
C ARG A 141 -6.89 15.84 -2.87
N SER A 142 -7.99 15.97 -3.56
CA SER A 142 -8.13 15.79 -5.00
C SER A 142 -7.83 17.04 -5.82
N ASN A 143 -7.73 18.19 -5.17
CA ASN A 143 -7.35 19.43 -5.87
C ASN A 143 -5.89 19.34 -6.35
N GLY A 144 -5.51 20.17 -7.29
CA GLY A 144 -4.11 20.20 -7.65
C GLY A 144 -3.73 20.63 -9.06
N GLU A 145 -2.43 20.54 -9.33
CA GLU A 145 -1.39 20.18 -8.35
C GLU A 145 -0.90 21.43 -7.59
N ARG A 146 -0.56 21.24 -6.32
CA ARG A 146 -0.03 22.29 -5.43
C ARG A 146 1.45 22.54 -5.62
N LEU A 147 2.20 21.49 -6.01
CA LEU A 147 3.61 21.57 -6.39
C LEU A 147 3.74 21.85 -7.89
N ALA A 148 4.61 22.80 -8.24
CA ALA A 148 4.93 23.10 -9.63
C ALA A 148 6.41 23.45 -9.77
N VAL A 149 7.15 22.70 -10.60
CA VAL A 149 8.54 23.02 -10.98
C VAL A 149 8.48 24.04 -12.14
N ASP A 150 9.32 25.07 -12.06
CA ASP A 150 9.41 26.08 -13.13
C ASP A 150 9.90 25.42 -14.43
N PRO A 151 9.10 25.44 -15.51
CA PRO A 151 9.47 24.80 -16.78
C PRO A 151 10.69 25.42 -17.44
N ASN A 152 11.12 26.60 -17.01
CA ASN A 152 12.27 27.31 -17.54
C ASN A 152 13.50 27.27 -16.60
N ASN A 153 13.32 26.71 -15.34
CA ASN A 153 14.40 26.62 -14.37
C ASN A 153 14.12 25.54 -13.31
N SER A 154 14.75 24.38 -13.44
CA SER A 154 14.60 23.24 -12.53
C SER A 154 14.96 23.52 -11.07
N ASN A 155 15.68 24.62 -10.77
CA ASN A 155 16.00 25.02 -9.39
C ASN A 155 14.83 25.74 -8.70
N ILE A 156 13.84 26.22 -9.48
CA ILE A 156 12.71 26.99 -8.94
C ILE A 156 11.49 26.10 -8.84
N ILE A 157 10.93 26.00 -7.64
CA ILE A 157 9.73 25.19 -7.36
C ILE A 157 8.78 26.02 -6.49
N TYR A 158 7.51 25.93 -6.80
CA TYR A 158 6.43 26.56 -6.02
C TYR A 158 5.60 25.48 -5.33
N CYS A 159 5.19 25.78 -4.09
CA CYS A 159 4.29 24.93 -3.30
C CYS A 159 3.16 25.76 -2.74
N GLY A 160 1.95 25.55 -3.23
CA GLY A 160 0.71 26.02 -2.62
C GLY A 160 0.42 25.20 -1.37
N THR A 161 0.14 25.86 -0.24
CA THR A 161 -0.08 25.17 1.03
C THR A 161 -1.50 25.32 1.53
N ARG A 162 -1.93 24.40 2.39
CA ARG A 162 -3.25 24.46 3.04
C ARG A 162 -3.38 25.68 3.95
N ASN A 163 -2.32 25.96 4.67
CA ASN A 163 -2.18 27.16 5.50
C ASN A 163 -0.80 27.76 5.21
N ASN A 164 -0.64 29.07 5.38
CA ASN A 164 0.60 29.83 5.19
C ASN A 164 0.84 30.35 3.76
N GLY A 165 -0.06 30.13 2.78
CA GLY A 165 0.02 30.70 1.44
C GLY A 165 0.90 29.88 0.49
N ILE A 166 1.82 30.52 -0.25
CA ILE A 166 2.71 29.90 -1.21
C ILE A 166 4.13 29.98 -0.73
N PHE A 167 4.87 28.86 -0.88
CA PHE A 167 6.32 28.78 -0.66
C PHE A 167 7.05 28.57 -1.99
N GLN A 168 8.26 29.08 -2.05
CA GLN A 168 9.16 28.92 -3.20
C GLN A 168 10.50 28.34 -2.73
N SER A 169 11.02 27.41 -3.50
CA SER A 169 12.42 27.01 -3.47
C SER A 169 13.14 27.60 -4.69
N ILE A 170 14.41 27.97 -4.53
CA ILE A 170 15.30 28.42 -5.62
C ILE A 170 16.57 27.55 -5.73
N ASP A 171 16.61 26.45 -5.02
CA ASP A 171 17.74 25.53 -4.88
C ASP A 171 17.30 24.06 -5.10
N ALA A 172 16.37 23.87 -6.02
CA ALA A 172 15.84 22.56 -6.40
C ALA A 172 15.21 21.80 -5.21
N GLY A 173 14.48 22.52 -4.35
CA GLY A 173 13.68 21.95 -3.27
C GLY A 173 14.42 21.75 -1.94
N LEU A 174 15.69 22.17 -1.82
CA LEU A 174 16.45 21.98 -0.58
C LEU A 174 16.00 22.93 0.53
N THR A 175 15.70 24.19 0.18
CA THR A 175 15.15 25.16 1.13
C THR A 175 13.89 25.81 0.59
N TRP A 176 13.02 26.26 1.50
CA TRP A 176 11.70 26.81 1.15
C TRP A 176 11.48 28.14 1.85
N ASN A 177 11.09 29.16 1.08
CA ASN A 177 10.81 30.49 1.57
C ASN A 177 9.37 30.88 1.26
N LYS A 178 8.66 31.44 2.24
CA LYS A 178 7.30 31.96 2.06
C LYS A 178 7.32 33.18 1.13
N LEU A 179 6.43 33.20 0.15
CA LEU A 179 6.20 34.36 -0.71
C LEU A 179 5.32 35.38 0.02
N SER A 180 5.92 36.41 0.59
CA SER A 180 5.24 37.43 1.40
C SER A 180 4.25 38.28 0.59
N GLY A 181 4.42 38.36 -0.74
CA GLY A 181 3.50 39.10 -1.64
C GLY A 181 2.19 38.36 -1.92
N PHE A 182 2.06 37.07 -1.55
CA PHE A 182 0.79 36.36 -1.73
C PHE A 182 -0.21 36.69 -0.63
N PRO A 183 -1.44 37.20 -0.96
CA PRO A 183 -2.30 37.83 0.03
C PRO A 183 -3.09 36.86 0.92
N VAL A 184 -3.23 35.56 0.53
CA VAL A 184 -4.06 34.59 1.26
C VAL A 184 -3.17 33.60 2.01
N THR A 185 -3.27 33.59 3.33
CA THR A 185 -2.52 32.67 4.18
C THR A 185 -3.36 31.48 4.64
N THR A 186 -4.66 31.69 4.88
CA THR A 186 -5.59 30.65 5.35
C THR A 186 -6.95 30.83 4.69
N THR A 187 -7.72 29.74 4.65
CA THR A 187 -9.14 29.76 4.22
C THR A 187 -10.00 29.13 5.32
N SER A 188 -11.30 29.45 5.34
CA SER A 188 -12.23 28.96 6.37
C SER A 188 -12.32 27.43 6.43
N ASN A 189 -12.13 26.78 5.29
CA ASN A 189 -12.13 25.32 5.18
C ASN A 189 -10.73 24.68 5.38
N ALA A 190 -9.71 25.47 5.71
CA ALA A 190 -8.33 25.01 5.90
C ALA A 190 -7.73 24.22 4.70
N ASN A 191 -8.24 24.44 3.48
CA ASN A 191 -7.72 23.85 2.26
C ASN A 191 -6.74 24.76 1.50
N GLY A 192 -6.80 26.08 1.69
CA GLY A 192 -5.82 27.06 1.24
C GLY A 192 -5.63 27.13 -0.27
N VAL A 193 -4.37 27.11 -0.71
CA VAL A 193 -4.00 27.17 -2.13
C VAL A 193 -4.13 25.76 -2.73
N CYS A 194 -5.05 25.59 -3.67
CA CYS A 194 -5.40 24.28 -4.22
C CYS A 194 -4.63 23.91 -5.50
N PHE A 195 -4.12 24.91 -6.25
CA PHE A 195 -3.22 24.65 -7.38
C PHE A 195 -2.27 25.83 -7.63
N VAL A 196 -1.14 25.53 -8.27
CA VAL A 196 -0.20 26.51 -8.84
C VAL A 196 0.11 26.12 -10.28
N VAL A 197 -0.11 27.05 -11.23
CA VAL A 197 0.10 26.84 -12.68
C VAL A 197 1.03 27.91 -13.22
N LEU A 198 2.13 27.49 -13.89
CA LEU A 198 3.13 28.35 -14.48
C LEU A 198 2.94 28.43 -16.00
N ASP A 199 3.05 29.64 -16.57
CA ASP A 199 3.00 29.87 -18.01
C ASP A 199 4.41 29.76 -18.63
N PRO A 200 4.77 28.66 -19.26
CA PRO A 200 6.12 28.44 -19.79
C PRO A 200 6.57 29.45 -20.83
N ALA A 201 5.63 30.10 -21.52
CA ALA A 201 5.92 31.09 -22.54
C ALA A 201 6.25 32.48 -21.95
N SER A 202 6.05 32.68 -20.65
CA SER A 202 6.31 33.97 -19.97
C SER A 202 7.73 34.07 -19.39
N VAL A 203 8.74 33.60 -20.11
CA VAL A 203 10.10 33.55 -19.61
C VAL A 203 10.81 34.91 -19.66
N SER A 204 11.47 35.27 -18.57
CA SER A 204 12.43 36.39 -18.50
C SER A 204 13.47 36.12 -17.43
N GLY A 205 14.74 36.42 -17.73
CA GLY A 205 15.86 36.14 -16.82
C GLY A 205 16.01 34.66 -16.47
N GLY A 206 15.68 33.74 -17.40
CA GLY A 206 15.79 32.30 -17.21
C GLY A 206 14.78 31.69 -16.23
N LYS A 207 13.64 32.35 -15.99
CA LYS A 207 12.56 31.85 -15.14
C LYS A 207 11.20 32.31 -15.62
N THR A 208 10.17 31.56 -15.27
CA THR A 208 8.76 31.87 -15.59
C THR A 208 8.28 33.09 -14.81
N GLN A 209 7.67 34.03 -15.50
CA GLN A 209 7.17 35.27 -14.88
C GLN A 209 5.70 35.17 -14.47
N THR A 210 4.86 34.57 -15.33
CA THR A 210 3.41 34.50 -15.11
C THR A 210 3.07 33.21 -14.36
N ILE A 211 2.46 33.37 -13.19
CA ILE A 211 2.01 32.26 -12.33
C ILE A 211 0.56 32.50 -11.94
N TYR A 212 -0.26 31.46 -11.97
CA TYR A 212 -1.62 31.47 -11.46
C TYR A 212 -1.71 30.62 -10.21
N ALA A 213 -2.50 31.03 -9.23
CA ALA A 213 -2.78 30.28 -8.01
C ALA A 213 -4.29 30.28 -7.73
N GLY A 214 -4.86 29.10 -7.55
CA GLY A 214 -6.24 28.92 -7.10
C GLY A 214 -6.32 28.79 -5.59
N VAL A 215 -7.33 29.39 -4.97
CA VAL A 215 -7.57 29.39 -3.53
C VAL A 215 -8.93 28.80 -3.23
N SER A 216 -8.99 27.83 -2.34
CA SER A 216 -10.20 27.10 -1.96
C SER A 216 -11.09 27.96 -1.04
N GLN A 217 -11.79 28.92 -1.62
CA GLN A 217 -12.74 29.78 -0.90
C GLN A 217 -13.87 30.30 -1.80
N VAL A 218 -14.98 30.64 -1.18
CA VAL A 218 -16.15 31.31 -1.80
C VAL A 218 -16.37 32.67 -1.17
N GLY A 219 -17.11 33.55 -1.87
CA GLY A 219 -17.45 34.89 -1.37
C GLY A 219 -16.30 35.90 -1.40
N ALA A 220 -15.09 35.48 -1.80
CA ALA A 220 -13.90 36.31 -1.92
C ALA A 220 -13.09 35.91 -3.17
N SER A 221 -12.10 36.76 -3.56
CA SER A 221 -11.20 36.45 -4.68
C SER A 221 -10.47 35.12 -4.47
N ASN A 222 -10.60 34.19 -5.39
CA ASN A 222 -10.09 32.81 -5.28
C ASN A 222 -9.18 32.42 -6.45
N LEU A 223 -8.86 33.34 -7.34
CA LEU A 223 -7.85 33.18 -8.40
C LEU A 223 -6.91 34.39 -8.36
N TYR A 224 -5.63 34.12 -8.29
CA TYR A 224 -4.58 35.13 -8.24
C TYR A 224 -3.57 34.92 -9.36
N LYS A 225 -2.95 36.02 -9.81
CA LYS A 225 -1.91 36.03 -10.85
C LYS A 225 -0.71 36.83 -10.40
N SER A 226 0.47 36.28 -10.60
CA SER A 226 1.75 36.99 -10.56
C SER A 226 2.26 37.21 -11.98
N LEU A 227 3.01 38.32 -12.21
CA LEU A 227 3.70 38.63 -13.47
C LEU A 227 5.20 38.82 -13.26
N ASP A 228 5.73 38.52 -12.08
CA ASP A 228 7.10 38.76 -11.63
C ASP A 228 7.69 37.56 -10.87
N SER A 229 7.36 36.34 -11.31
CA SER A 229 7.82 35.08 -10.69
C SER A 229 7.42 34.92 -9.21
N GLY A 230 6.23 35.43 -8.84
CA GLY A 230 5.67 35.25 -7.50
C GLY A 230 6.06 36.34 -6.49
N ILE A 231 6.78 37.39 -6.88
CA ILE A 231 7.16 38.49 -5.97
C ILE A 231 5.90 39.27 -5.55
N SER A 232 5.03 39.61 -6.51
CA SER A 232 3.75 40.25 -6.24
C SER A 232 2.60 39.48 -6.87
N TRP A 233 1.43 39.64 -6.30
CA TRP A 233 0.21 38.93 -6.71
C TRP A 233 -1.00 39.86 -6.76
N THR A 234 -1.82 39.71 -7.78
CA THR A 234 -3.09 40.43 -7.95
C THR A 234 -4.23 39.44 -8.12
N ALA A 235 -5.39 39.77 -7.53
CA ALA A 235 -6.60 39.00 -7.79
C ALA A 235 -7.00 39.14 -9.27
N VAL A 236 -7.39 38.03 -9.90
CA VAL A 236 -7.85 38.05 -11.31
C VAL A 236 -9.31 38.54 -11.35
N SER A 237 -9.49 39.69 -11.98
CA SER A 237 -10.82 40.29 -12.10
C SER A 237 -11.76 39.44 -12.96
N GLY A 238 -13.03 39.34 -12.57
CA GLY A 238 -14.04 38.56 -13.28
C GLY A 238 -14.05 37.06 -12.96
N ALA A 239 -13.13 36.59 -12.12
CA ALA A 239 -13.21 35.22 -11.61
C ALA A 239 -14.47 35.02 -10.76
N THR A 240 -15.13 33.85 -10.89
CA THR A 240 -16.31 33.56 -10.06
C THR A 240 -15.92 33.45 -8.60
N THR A 241 -16.68 34.01 -7.70
CA THR A 241 -16.52 33.85 -6.25
C THR A 241 -17.60 32.96 -5.64
N SER A 242 -18.52 32.43 -6.46
CA SER A 242 -19.60 31.53 -6.01
C SER A 242 -19.12 30.09 -5.83
N TYR A 243 -18.01 29.72 -6.43
CA TYR A 243 -17.44 28.38 -6.43
C TYR A 243 -15.94 28.40 -6.11
N MET A 244 -15.43 27.32 -5.53
CA MET A 244 -14.00 27.11 -5.28
C MET A 244 -13.33 26.48 -6.50
N PRO A 245 -12.17 26.98 -6.96
CA PRO A 245 -11.40 26.31 -7.99
C PRO A 245 -10.90 24.95 -7.49
N GLN A 246 -10.93 23.95 -8.36
CA GLN A 246 -10.48 22.57 -8.06
C GLN A 246 -9.15 22.27 -8.73
N ARG A 247 -9.12 22.34 -10.05
CA ARG A 247 -7.93 22.11 -10.90
C ARG A 247 -7.88 23.14 -12.02
N ALA A 248 -6.67 23.34 -12.56
CA ALA A 248 -6.49 24.18 -13.71
C ALA A 248 -5.39 23.66 -14.64
N VAL A 249 -5.53 23.94 -15.94
CA VAL A 249 -4.53 23.65 -16.96
C VAL A 249 -4.40 24.83 -17.92
N LEU A 250 -3.20 25.10 -18.42
CA LEU A 250 -2.92 26.14 -19.39
C LEU A 250 -2.83 25.53 -20.79
N ASP A 251 -3.60 26.08 -21.74
CA ASP A 251 -3.53 25.67 -23.15
C ASP A 251 -2.36 26.31 -23.90
N SER A 252 -2.06 25.85 -25.12
CA SER A 252 -0.99 26.40 -25.95
C SER A 252 -1.23 27.87 -26.41
N ASN A 253 -2.48 28.38 -26.30
CA ASN A 253 -2.82 29.77 -26.53
C ASN A 253 -2.73 30.63 -25.25
N ARG A 254 -2.18 30.03 -24.16
CA ARG A 254 -2.04 30.68 -22.85
C ARG A 254 -3.38 31.01 -22.19
N SER A 255 -4.45 30.32 -22.55
CA SER A 255 -5.72 30.41 -21.83
C SER A 255 -5.69 29.41 -20.64
N LEU A 256 -6.18 29.86 -19.49
CA LEU A 256 -6.28 29.01 -18.29
C LEU A 256 -7.70 28.41 -18.23
N LEU A 257 -7.79 27.09 -18.28
CA LEU A 257 -9.02 26.35 -18.07
C LEU A 257 -9.10 25.93 -16.62
N ILE A 258 -10.26 26.18 -15.98
CA ILE A 258 -10.42 25.98 -14.52
C ILE A 258 -11.72 25.26 -14.26
N THR A 259 -11.67 24.18 -13.47
CA THR A 259 -12.84 23.52 -12.90
C THR A 259 -13.17 24.09 -11.54
N TYR A 260 -14.45 24.15 -11.22
CA TYR A 260 -14.99 24.70 -10.00
C TYR A 260 -16.03 23.78 -9.36
N ALA A 261 -16.10 23.82 -8.02
CA ALA A 261 -17.16 23.21 -7.21
C ALA A 261 -17.56 24.15 -6.07
N ASP A 262 -18.74 23.92 -5.52
CA ASP A 262 -19.25 24.67 -4.34
C ASP A 262 -18.61 24.22 -3.02
N GLN A 263 -17.88 23.10 -3.02
CA GLN A 263 -17.14 22.55 -1.87
C GLN A 263 -15.74 22.07 -2.28
N GLU A 264 -14.91 21.70 -1.30
CA GLU A 264 -13.52 21.27 -1.51
C GLU A 264 -13.41 19.97 -2.30
N GLY A 265 -14.39 19.08 -2.18
CA GLY A 265 -14.35 17.72 -2.72
C GLY A 265 -13.52 16.73 -1.87
N PRO A 266 -13.53 15.44 -2.22
CA PRO A 266 -14.14 14.86 -3.43
C PRO A 266 -15.63 14.51 -3.28
N TRP A 267 -16.21 14.46 -2.06
CA TRP A 267 -17.53 13.87 -1.79
C TRP A 267 -18.62 14.84 -1.37
N ASN A 268 -18.31 16.09 -1.11
CA ASN A 268 -19.25 17.07 -0.51
C ASN A 268 -19.78 18.12 -1.51
N GLY A 269 -19.29 18.16 -2.76
CA GLY A 269 -19.75 19.11 -3.78
C GLY A 269 -21.11 18.74 -4.37
N THR A 270 -21.89 19.76 -4.74
CA THR A 270 -23.22 19.61 -5.37
C THR A 270 -23.37 20.40 -6.67
N GLN A 271 -22.64 21.50 -6.84
CA GLN A 271 -22.70 22.40 -7.99
C GLN A 271 -21.29 22.84 -8.41
N GLY A 272 -21.15 23.27 -9.65
CA GLY A 272 -19.91 23.79 -10.18
C GLY A 272 -20.01 24.21 -11.62
N LYS A 273 -18.86 24.54 -12.21
CA LYS A 273 -18.75 24.99 -13.61
C LYS A 273 -17.32 24.78 -14.13
N ILE A 274 -17.14 25.00 -15.43
CA ILE A 274 -15.84 25.13 -16.08
C ILE A 274 -15.71 26.53 -16.67
N SER A 275 -14.62 27.23 -16.36
CA SER A 275 -14.32 28.54 -16.95
C SER A 275 -13.03 28.51 -17.73
N LYS A 276 -13.00 29.29 -18.84
CA LYS A 276 -11.80 29.57 -19.63
C LYS A 276 -11.45 31.04 -19.48
N LEU A 277 -10.25 31.32 -18.96
CA LEU A 277 -9.66 32.67 -18.91
C LEU A 277 -8.71 32.82 -20.08
N SER A 278 -9.02 33.66 -21.03
CA SER A 278 -8.14 33.95 -22.17
C SER A 278 -6.83 34.65 -21.73
N SER A 279 -5.82 34.63 -22.59
CA SER A 279 -4.58 35.38 -22.39
C SER A 279 -4.78 36.90 -22.28
N THR A 280 -5.90 37.41 -22.79
CA THR A 280 -6.31 38.83 -22.71
C THR A 280 -7.15 39.16 -21.47
N GLY A 281 -7.41 38.15 -20.59
CA GLY A 281 -8.11 38.35 -19.32
C GLY A 281 -9.64 38.24 -19.39
N ILE A 282 -10.22 37.72 -20.48
CA ILE A 282 -11.66 37.51 -20.65
C ILE A 282 -12.06 36.12 -20.16
N PHE A 283 -13.02 36.04 -19.24
CA PHE A 283 -13.65 34.79 -18.82
C PHE A 283 -14.78 34.37 -19.77
N THR A 284 -14.77 33.11 -20.14
CA THR A 284 -15.85 32.42 -20.85
C THR A 284 -16.32 31.23 -20.06
N ASP A 285 -17.63 31.06 -19.88
CA ASP A 285 -18.22 29.85 -19.34
C ASP A 285 -18.23 28.79 -20.43
N ILE A 286 -17.52 27.67 -20.19
CA ILE A 286 -17.41 26.53 -21.12
C ILE A 286 -18.00 25.25 -20.52
N THR A 287 -18.88 25.41 -19.53
CA THR A 287 -19.56 24.27 -18.87
C THR A 287 -20.42 23.50 -19.89
N PRO A 288 -20.40 22.15 -19.90
CA PRO A 288 -21.34 21.38 -20.71
C PRO A 288 -22.79 21.82 -20.49
N ALA A 289 -23.52 22.06 -21.58
CA ALA A 289 -24.87 22.64 -21.54
C ALA A 289 -25.82 21.81 -20.66
N GLY A 290 -26.52 22.47 -19.73
CA GLY A 290 -27.48 21.84 -18.82
C GLY A 290 -26.84 21.14 -17.61
N ILE A 291 -25.53 21.16 -17.48
CA ILE A 291 -24.84 20.51 -16.35
C ILE A 291 -24.46 21.57 -15.32
N THR A 292 -24.96 21.40 -14.09
CA THR A 292 -24.67 22.30 -12.95
C THR A 292 -23.90 21.56 -11.82
N ARG A 293 -23.33 20.41 -12.12
CA ARG A 293 -22.65 19.54 -11.17
C ARG A 293 -21.23 20.01 -10.87
N PRO A 294 -20.62 19.59 -9.77
CA PRO A 294 -19.21 19.86 -9.48
C PRO A 294 -18.30 19.29 -10.57
N PHE A 295 -17.26 20.04 -10.94
CA PHE A 295 -16.24 19.56 -11.86
C PHE A 295 -14.91 19.41 -11.13
N GLY A 296 -14.22 18.28 -11.37
CA GLY A 296 -12.89 17.99 -10.82
C GLY A 296 -11.82 18.02 -11.90
N GLY A 297 -11.77 16.99 -12.74
CA GLY A 297 -10.78 16.87 -13.79
C GLY A 297 -10.95 17.82 -14.96
N ILE A 298 -9.83 18.32 -15.48
CA ILE A 298 -9.74 19.11 -16.72
C ILE A 298 -8.37 18.86 -17.35
N ASP A 299 -8.34 18.66 -18.66
CA ASP A 299 -7.10 18.64 -19.42
C ASP A 299 -7.31 19.16 -20.85
N VAL A 300 -6.20 19.53 -21.50
CA VAL A 300 -6.17 20.04 -22.86
C VAL A 300 -5.17 19.24 -23.69
N ASP A 301 -5.55 18.92 -24.92
CA ASP A 301 -4.65 18.29 -25.88
C ASP A 301 -3.43 19.21 -26.10
N PRO A 302 -2.19 18.72 -25.86
CA PRO A 302 -0.99 19.56 -25.91
C PRO A 302 -0.71 20.19 -27.28
N VAL A 303 -1.27 19.63 -28.35
CA VAL A 303 -1.05 20.13 -29.73
C VAL A 303 -2.32 20.77 -30.32
N ASN A 304 -3.49 20.54 -29.75
CA ASN A 304 -4.76 21.10 -30.21
C ASN A 304 -5.56 21.73 -29.08
N PRO A 305 -5.44 23.05 -28.84
CA PRO A 305 -6.13 23.75 -27.74
C PRO A 305 -7.66 23.80 -27.89
N GLN A 306 -8.21 23.38 -29.02
CA GLN A 306 -9.65 23.23 -29.20
C GLN A 306 -10.17 21.92 -28.62
N ARG A 307 -9.27 20.95 -28.33
CA ARG A 307 -9.66 19.65 -27.81
C ARG A 307 -9.42 19.56 -26.30
N LEU A 308 -10.53 19.37 -25.57
CA LEU A 308 -10.56 19.38 -24.11
C LEU A 308 -11.23 18.12 -23.59
N ILE A 309 -10.85 17.71 -22.39
CA ILE A 309 -11.57 16.71 -21.61
C ILE A 309 -11.87 17.27 -20.22
N ALA A 310 -13.02 16.90 -19.66
CA ALA A 310 -13.43 17.28 -18.31
C ALA A 310 -14.25 16.18 -17.65
N SER A 311 -14.23 16.12 -16.31
CA SER A 311 -15.04 15.19 -15.54
C SER A 311 -15.79 15.89 -14.41
N THR A 312 -16.99 15.42 -14.11
CA THR A 312 -17.68 15.77 -12.88
C THR A 312 -17.05 15.06 -11.69
N THR A 313 -17.43 15.47 -10.49
CA THR A 313 -17.09 14.78 -9.24
C THR A 313 -18.30 14.70 -8.34
N ASN A 314 -18.49 13.59 -7.61
CA ASN A 314 -19.60 13.36 -6.69
C ASN A 314 -21.01 13.51 -7.31
N THR A 315 -21.17 13.14 -8.58
CA THR A 315 -22.41 13.42 -9.33
C THR A 315 -23.48 12.35 -9.14
N TRP A 316 -23.07 11.08 -9.01
CA TRP A 316 -23.95 9.91 -8.84
C TRP A 316 -25.09 9.85 -9.88
N SER A 317 -24.75 10.12 -11.13
CA SER A 317 -25.66 9.98 -12.29
C SER A 317 -25.50 8.60 -12.93
N PHE A 318 -26.48 8.16 -13.71
CA PHE A 318 -26.46 6.83 -14.36
C PHE A 318 -25.23 6.70 -15.28
N GLN A 319 -24.43 5.68 -15.09
CA GLN A 319 -23.27 5.37 -15.93
C GLN A 319 -23.51 4.19 -16.87
N TYR A 320 -23.92 3.05 -16.34
CA TYR A 320 -24.14 1.84 -17.14
C TYR A 320 -25.02 0.84 -16.39
N THR A 321 -25.41 -0.22 -17.10
CA THR A 321 -26.08 -1.37 -16.51
C THR A 321 -25.13 -2.57 -16.54
N THR A 322 -24.98 -3.25 -15.40
CA THR A 322 -24.17 -4.47 -15.31
C THR A 322 -24.75 -5.57 -16.19
N PRO A 323 -23.99 -6.62 -16.54
CA PRO A 323 -24.54 -7.80 -17.23
C PRO A 323 -25.70 -8.47 -16.49
N GLY A 324 -25.76 -8.32 -15.16
CA GLY A 324 -26.87 -8.81 -14.32
C GLY A 324 -28.10 -7.87 -14.24
N GLY A 325 -28.11 -6.76 -15.01
CA GLY A 325 -29.25 -5.85 -15.07
C GLY A 325 -29.28 -4.75 -13.98
N THR A 326 -28.26 -4.62 -13.15
CA THR A 326 -28.19 -3.61 -12.10
C THR A 326 -27.66 -2.30 -12.67
N ALA A 327 -28.37 -1.19 -12.43
CA ALA A 327 -27.93 0.16 -12.80
C ALA A 327 -26.81 0.64 -11.87
N VAL A 328 -25.76 1.22 -12.46
CA VAL A 328 -24.59 1.80 -11.76
C VAL A 328 -24.59 3.30 -11.97
N TYR A 329 -24.33 4.04 -10.89
CA TYR A 329 -24.35 5.50 -10.85
C TYR A 329 -22.99 6.02 -10.41
N GLY A 330 -22.49 7.07 -11.07
CA GLY A 330 -21.19 7.69 -10.76
C GLY A 330 -21.00 9.00 -11.49
N ASP A 331 -19.77 9.40 -11.78
CA ASP A 331 -19.44 10.64 -12.46
C ASP A 331 -19.54 10.55 -13.98
N HIS A 332 -19.60 11.68 -14.67
CA HIS A 332 -19.63 11.80 -16.11
C HIS A 332 -18.35 12.41 -16.66
N PHE A 333 -17.99 12.01 -17.87
CA PHE A 333 -16.78 12.44 -18.56
C PHE A 333 -17.14 13.04 -19.89
N TYR A 334 -16.50 14.14 -20.25
CA TYR A 334 -16.83 14.94 -21.42
C TYR A 334 -15.59 15.16 -22.29
N VAL A 335 -15.79 15.20 -23.61
CA VAL A 335 -14.79 15.64 -24.59
C VAL A 335 -15.39 16.78 -25.42
N SER A 336 -14.62 17.83 -25.61
CA SER A 336 -14.89 18.90 -26.57
C SER A 336 -13.85 18.91 -27.69
N THR A 337 -14.24 19.32 -28.89
CA THR A 337 -13.36 19.53 -30.07
C THR A 337 -13.39 20.95 -30.61
N ASP A 338 -14.09 21.85 -29.93
CA ASP A 338 -14.33 23.23 -30.32
C ASP A 338 -14.03 24.24 -29.21
N GLY A 339 -13.07 23.90 -28.32
CA GLY A 339 -12.60 24.77 -27.25
C GLY A 339 -13.59 24.94 -26.08
N GLY A 340 -14.52 23.99 -25.92
CA GLY A 340 -15.50 23.97 -24.86
C GLY A 340 -16.84 24.59 -25.25
N SER A 341 -17.05 24.95 -26.54
CA SER A 341 -18.34 25.49 -27.03
C SER A 341 -19.41 24.40 -27.01
N THR A 342 -19.04 23.17 -27.38
CA THR A 342 -19.89 21.98 -27.25
C THR A 342 -19.12 20.83 -26.64
N TRP A 343 -19.86 19.89 -26.01
CA TRP A 343 -19.31 18.74 -25.32
C TRP A 343 -20.06 17.47 -25.66
N ARG A 344 -19.34 16.40 -25.91
CA ARG A 344 -19.88 15.04 -25.99
C ARG A 344 -19.67 14.36 -24.65
N ASP A 345 -20.77 13.82 -24.08
CA ASP A 345 -20.72 12.97 -22.91
C ASP A 345 -20.22 11.57 -23.31
N LEU A 346 -19.17 11.09 -22.64
CA LEU A 346 -18.54 9.79 -22.90
C LEU A 346 -19.25 8.65 -22.16
N VAL A 347 -20.15 8.98 -21.24
CA VAL A 347 -20.91 8.03 -20.41
C VAL A 347 -22.36 7.93 -20.90
N GLY A 348 -22.97 9.02 -21.32
CA GLY A 348 -24.39 9.11 -21.69
C GLY A 348 -24.75 8.34 -22.97
N ASN A 349 -26.06 8.06 -23.15
CA ASN A 349 -26.66 7.58 -24.39
C ASN A 349 -26.01 6.35 -25.04
N SER A 350 -25.76 5.27 -24.28
CA SER A 350 -25.14 4.02 -24.74
C SER A 350 -23.65 4.11 -25.12
N GLY A 351 -22.99 5.22 -24.79
CA GLY A 351 -21.57 5.47 -25.13
C GLY A 351 -20.53 4.83 -24.22
N PHE A 352 -20.93 4.07 -23.21
CA PHE A 352 -20.04 3.55 -22.18
C PHE A 352 -20.00 2.02 -22.14
N SER A 353 -18.80 1.46 -21.97
CA SER A 353 -18.61 0.08 -21.52
C SER A 353 -17.49 0.03 -20.48
N PHE A 354 -17.62 -0.95 -19.59
CA PHE A 354 -16.69 -1.17 -18.48
C PHE A 354 -15.94 -2.49 -18.67
N GLU A 355 -14.64 -2.48 -18.43
CA GLU A 355 -13.78 -3.66 -18.45
C GLU A 355 -13.03 -3.78 -17.12
N SER A 356 -13.24 -4.86 -16.39
CA SER A 356 -12.62 -5.11 -15.07
C SER A 356 -11.14 -5.47 -15.14
N ASN A 357 -10.61 -5.80 -16.31
CA ASN A 357 -9.21 -6.20 -16.52
C ASN A 357 -8.75 -7.32 -15.56
N GLY A 358 -9.60 -8.32 -15.35
CA GLY A 358 -9.36 -9.44 -14.45
C GLY A 358 -9.67 -9.19 -12.96
N CYS A 359 -9.87 -7.94 -12.56
CA CYS A 359 -10.26 -7.57 -11.20
C CYS A 359 -11.79 -7.66 -11.04
N THR A 360 -12.31 -8.87 -10.78
CA THR A 360 -13.75 -9.15 -10.88
C THR A 360 -14.62 -8.38 -9.89
N TRP A 361 -14.10 -7.99 -8.73
CA TRP A 361 -14.86 -7.28 -7.71
C TRP A 361 -15.25 -5.86 -8.12
N VAL A 362 -14.49 -5.22 -9.04
CA VAL A 362 -14.84 -3.89 -9.55
C VAL A 362 -16.01 -3.91 -10.53
N THR A 363 -16.44 -5.09 -11.01
CA THR A 363 -17.62 -5.22 -11.84
C THR A 363 -18.86 -4.83 -11.04
N GLY A 364 -19.59 -3.84 -11.52
CA GLY A 364 -20.73 -3.25 -10.80
C GLY A 364 -20.36 -2.09 -9.91
N GLN A 365 -19.07 -1.75 -9.80
CA GLN A 365 -18.64 -0.50 -9.19
C GLN A 365 -18.70 0.66 -10.19
N SER A 366 -18.88 1.87 -9.66
CA SER A 366 -18.88 3.10 -10.46
C SER A 366 -17.49 3.70 -10.59
N ILE A 367 -17.27 4.50 -11.63
CA ILE A 367 -16.20 5.49 -11.64
C ILE A 367 -16.76 6.74 -10.95
N HIS A 368 -16.29 7.01 -9.73
CA HIS A 368 -16.77 8.11 -8.89
C HIS A 368 -15.60 8.86 -8.28
N TRP A 369 -15.81 10.10 -7.82
CA TRP A 369 -14.76 11.02 -7.43
C TRP A 369 -13.71 11.17 -8.53
N ALA A 370 -14.23 11.34 -9.77
CA ALA A 370 -13.43 11.44 -10.99
C ALA A 370 -12.73 12.81 -11.09
N THR A 371 -11.90 13.13 -10.11
CA THR A 371 -11.34 14.46 -9.85
C THR A 371 -10.11 14.79 -10.67
N ASP A 372 -9.53 13.83 -11.39
CA ASP A 372 -8.44 14.09 -12.33
C ASP A 372 -8.63 13.25 -13.60
N PHE A 373 -8.56 13.89 -14.74
CA PHE A 373 -8.80 13.31 -16.06
C PHE A 373 -7.73 13.84 -17.01
N LYS A 374 -6.90 12.95 -17.57
CA LYS A 374 -5.72 13.28 -18.34
C LYS A 374 -5.70 12.62 -19.71
N PHE A 375 -5.35 13.36 -20.75
CA PHE A 375 -4.90 12.79 -22.00
C PHE A 375 -3.58 12.02 -21.83
N ASN A 376 -3.37 11.00 -22.65
CA ASN A 376 -2.02 10.55 -22.92
C ASN A 376 -1.34 11.62 -23.82
N PRO A 377 -0.28 12.29 -23.36
CA PRO A 377 0.26 13.47 -24.05
C PRO A 377 0.87 13.17 -25.43
N THR A 378 1.19 11.92 -25.74
CA THR A 378 1.74 11.48 -27.01
C THR A 378 0.73 10.80 -27.93
N ASN A 379 -0.43 10.38 -27.36
CA ASN A 379 -1.56 9.82 -28.11
C ASN A 379 -2.86 10.28 -27.46
N THR A 380 -3.36 11.43 -27.85
CA THR A 380 -4.53 12.05 -27.25
C THR A 380 -5.86 11.37 -27.60
N SER A 381 -5.86 10.26 -28.35
CA SER A 381 -7.01 9.36 -28.40
C SER A 381 -7.17 8.59 -27.09
N GLN A 382 -6.07 8.38 -26.34
CA GLN A 382 -6.08 7.70 -25.05
C GLN A 382 -6.24 8.68 -23.89
N ALA A 383 -6.91 8.23 -22.84
CA ALA A 383 -7.06 9.02 -21.64
C ALA A 383 -7.10 8.13 -20.38
N SER A 384 -6.77 8.74 -19.24
CA SER A 384 -6.82 8.10 -17.92
C SER A 384 -7.64 8.95 -16.97
N ILE A 385 -8.44 8.30 -16.11
CA ILE A 385 -9.29 8.96 -15.10
C ILE A 385 -9.11 8.28 -13.75
N VAL A 386 -9.00 9.09 -12.70
CA VAL A 386 -8.91 8.60 -11.32
C VAL A 386 -10.30 8.32 -10.75
N SER A 387 -10.36 7.48 -9.72
CA SER A 387 -11.60 7.12 -9.05
C SER A 387 -11.37 6.83 -7.55
N GLY A 388 -12.46 6.90 -6.79
CA GLY A 388 -12.50 6.47 -5.38
C GLY A 388 -12.23 4.99 -5.14
N ASN A 389 -12.10 4.19 -6.20
CA ASN A 389 -11.77 2.77 -6.12
C ASN A 389 -10.54 2.37 -6.97
N GLY A 390 -9.84 3.35 -7.55
CA GLY A 390 -8.64 3.09 -8.34
C GLY A 390 -8.47 4.02 -9.54
N LEU A 391 -8.02 3.48 -10.65
CA LEU A 391 -7.70 4.18 -11.90
C LEU A 391 -8.31 3.45 -13.10
N PHE A 392 -8.79 4.23 -14.08
CA PHE A 392 -9.33 3.70 -15.33
C PHE A 392 -8.66 4.33 -16.55
N THR A 393 -8.50 3.55 -17.61
CA THR A 393 -7.95 4.01 -18.88
C THR A 393 -8.92 3.73 -20.02
N CYS A 394 -8.91 4.57 -21.04
CA CYS A 394 -9.62 4.39 -22.29
C CYS A 394 -8.63 4.51 -23.46
N ASP A 395 -8.63 3.50 -24.34
CA ASP A 395 -7.69 3.47 -25.49
C ASP A 395 -8.15 4.37 -26.63
N ASP A 396 -9.44 4.65 -26.76
CA ASP A 396 -9.98 5.59 -27.76
C ASP A 396 -11.22 6.33 -27.25
N ILE A 397 -11.01 7.54 -26.73
CA ILE A 397 -12.09 8.45 -26.32
C ILE A 397 -12.85 9.07 -27.50
N ASN A 398 -12.40 8.88 -28.75
CA ASN A 398 -13.11 9.36 -29.95
C ASN A 398 -14.15 8.35 -30.43
N ALA A 399 -14.05 7.09 -29.99
CA ALA A 399 -15.01 6.05 -30.36
C ALA A 399 -16.45 6.48 -29.98
N VAL A 400 -17.43 6.06 -30.78
CA VAL A 400 -18.85 6.30 -30.48
C VAL A 400 -19.23 5.68 -29.13
N LYS A 401 -18.72 4.47 -28.87
CA LYS A 401 -18.80 3.79 -27.59
C LYS A 401 -17.40 3.67 -26.98
N THR A 402 -17.18 4.33 -25.86
CA THR A 402 -15.91 4.27 -25.14
C THR A 402 -15.84 3.04 -24.23
N THR A 403 -14.67 2.42 -24.11
CA THR A 403 -14.41 1.31 -23.18
C THR A 403 -13.44 1.78 -22.12
N TRP A 404 -13.88 1.74 -20.86
CA TRP A 404 -13.10 2.13 -19.70
C TRP A 404 -12.62 0.89 -18.98
N LYS A 405 -11.31 0.73 -18.98
CA LYS A 405 -10.62 -0.43 -18.44
C LYS A 405 -10.06 -0.09 -17.06
N PHE A 406 -10.33 -0.93 -16.09
CA PHE A 406 -9.70 -0.82 -14.76
C PHE A 406 -8.19 -1.08 -14.88
N ASP A 407 -7.36 -0.12 -14.51
CA ASP A 407 -5.91 -0.13 -14.74
C ASP A 407 -5.12 0.11 -13.45
N ALA A 408 -5.51 -0.56 -12.37
CA ALA A 408 -4.89 -0.45 -11.05
C ALA A 408 -3.95 -1.62 -10.70
N ILE A 409 -3.48 -2.40 -11.69
CA ILE A 409 -2.54 -3.51 -11.44
C ILE A 409 -1.28 -2.97 -10.77
N GLY A 410 -1.00 -3.40 -9.53
CA GLY A 410 0.12 -2.94 -8.71
C GLY A 410 -0.21 -1.76 -7.79
N ILE A 411 -1.35 -1.08 -7.98
CA ILE A 411 -1.91 -0.20 -6.96
C ILE A 411 -2.68 -1.07 -5.98
N GLU A 412 -2.26 -1.05 -4.73
CA GLU A 412 -2.99 -1.61 -3.61
C GLU A 412 -3.20 -0.46 -2.62
N GLU A 413 -4.41 0.05 -2.61
CA GLU A 413 -4.79 1.16 -1.75
C GLU A 413 -6.03 0.78 -0.97
N SER A 414 -5.85 -0.14 -0.02
CA SER A 414 -6.90 -0.59 0.89
C SER A 414 -6.42 -0.49 2.33
N VAL A 415 -7.38 -0.28 3.24
CA VAL A 415 -7.14 -0.22 4.69
C VAL A 415 -7.47 -1.57 5.30
N PRO A 416 -6.49 -2.47 5.55
CA PRO A 416 -6.74 -3.76 6.16
C PRO A 416 -7.17 -3.59 7.61
N LEU A 417 -8.26 -4.25 8.02
CA LEU A 417 -8.81 -4.16 9.38
C LEU A 417 -8.72 -5.48 10.14
N ASP A 418 -8.79 -6.62 9.45
CA ASP A 418 -8.55 -7.93 10.05
C ASP A 418 -8.20 -8.97 8.98
N LEU A 419 -7.56 -10.08 9.40
CA LEU A 419 -7.09 -11.14 8.52
C LEU A 419 -7.08 -12.47 9.25
N ILE A 420 -7.51 -13.54 8.59
CA ILE A 420 -7.35 -14.91 9.08
C ILE A 420 -6.67 -15.80 8.02
N SER A 421 -5.68 -16.57 8.45
CA SER A 421 -5.12 -17.68 7.68
C SER A 421 -5.69 -18.98 8.24
N ILE A 422 -6.52 -19.65 7.48
CA ILE A 422 -7.23 -20.84 7.94
C ILE A 422 -6.35 -22.07 7.72
N PRO A 423 -6.10 -22.91 8.73
CA PRO A 423 -5.36 -24.17 8.53
C PRO A 423 -6.03 -25.04 7.46
N SER A 424 -5.27 -25.47 6.45
CA SER A 424 -5.75 -26.21 5.28
C SER A 424 -6.88 -25.54 4.51
N GLY A 425 -6.96 -24.21 4.60
CA GLY A 425 -8.00 -23.39 3.98
C GLY A 425 -7.44 -22.08 3.39
N PRO A 426 -8.33 -21.20 2.89
CA PRO A 426 -7.94 -19.94 2.29
C PRO A 426 -7.44 -18.91 3.32
N LEU A 427 -6.76 -17.89 2.82
CA LEU A 427 -6.60 -16.63 3.51
C LEU A 427 -7.88 -15.79 3.30
N MET A 428 -8.38 -15.14 4.35
CA MET A 428 -9.55 -14.27 4.24
C MET A 428 -9.27 -12.94 4.92
N SER A 429 -9.59 -11.86 4.22
CA SER A 429 -9.39 -10.49 4.68
C SER A 429 -10.70 -9.75 4.87
N VAL A 430 -10.70 -8.76 5.76
CA VAL A 430 -11.69 -7.69 5.81
C VAL A 430 -11.00 -6.33 5.80
N ILE A 431 -11.57 -5.41 5.04
CA ILE A 431 -10.98 -4.08 4.78
C ILE A 431 -12.02 -2.97 4.95
N GLY A 432 -11.53 -1.75 4.99
CA GLY A 432 -12.36 -0.54 4.89
C GLY A 432 -13.07 -0.48 3.54
N ASP A 433 -14.24 0.12 3.50
CA ASP A 433 -15.08 0.48 2.35
C ASP A 433 -15.60 -0.67 1.47
N PHE A 434 -14.80 -1.71 1.22
CA PHE A 434 -15.09 -2.79 0.27
C PHE A 434 -15.21 -4.17 0.90
N ASP A 435 -15.68 -4.28 2.16
CA ASP A 435 -15.93 -5.53 2.89
C ASP A 435 -14.65 -6.37 3.10
N GLY A 436 -14.32 -7.25 2.14
CA GLY A 436 -13.15 -8.12 2.21
C GLY A 436 -13.18 -9.22 1.16
N PHE A 437 -12.17 -10.10 1.22
CA PHE A 437 -11.86 -11.01 0.12
C PHE A 437 -11.48 -12.40 0.60
N LYS A 438 -11.77 -13.40 -0.24
CA LYS A 438 -11.36 -14.79 -0.05
C LYS A 438 -10.19 -15.10 -1.00
N HIS A 439 -8.97 -15.22 -0.47
CA HIS A 439 -7.77 -15.48 -1.25
C HIS A 439 -7.44 -16.98 -1.23
N THR A 440 -7.52 -17.63 -2.36
CA THR A 440 -6.98 -18.98 -2.58
C THR A 440 -5.56 -18.95 -3.12
N ASP A 441 -5.22 -17.85 -3.79
CA ASP A 441 -3.88 -17.47 -4.22
C ASP A 441 -3.70 -15.97 -3.97
N VAL A 442 -2.65 -15.59 -3.26
CA VAL A 442 -2.36 -14.20 -2.90
C VAL A 442 -1.77 -13.37 -4.04
N THR A 443 -1.43 -14.02 -5.16
CA THR A 443 -0.81 -13.39 -6.34
C THR A 443 -1.78 -13.02 -7.44
N VAL A 444 -3.07 -13.32 -7.26
CA VAL A 444 -4.14 -13.01 -8.21
C VAL A 444 -5.26 -12.25 -7.52
N PHE A 445 -6.06 -11.52 -8.28
CA PHE A 445 -7.23 -10.83 -7.75
C PHE A 445 -8.22 -11.80 -7.12
N ALA A 446 -8.55 -11.56 -5.86
CA ALA A 446 -9.45 -12.41 -5.10
C ALA A 446 -10.93 -12.02 -5.31
N PRO A 447 -11.85 -12.98 -5.24
CA PRO A 447 -13.29 -12.68 -5.18
C PRO A 447 -13.64 -11.99 -3.86
N GLN A 448 -14.45 -10.94 -3.96
CA GLN A 448 -15.02 -10.25 -2.81
C GLN A 448 -16.04 -11.14 -2.08
N HIS A 449 -16.19 -10.96 -0.77
CA HIS A 449 -17.26 -11.61 -0.03
C HIS A 449 -18.65 -11.21 -0.56
N ALA A 450 -19.54 -12.17 -0.70
CA ALA A 450 -20.92 -11.93 -1.14
C ALA A 450 -21.92 -12.58 -0.17
N PRO A 451 -22.97 -11.83 0.27
CA PRO A 451 -23.27 -10.42 -0.04
C PRO A 451 -22.28 -9.45 0.61
N THR A 452 -22.06 -8.29 -0.01
CA THR A 452 -21.17 -7.23 0.47
C THR A 452 -21.84 -6.37 1.55
N MET A 453 -21.03 -5.71 2.41
CA MET A 453 -21.53 -4.83 3.47
C MET A 453 -20.71 -3.55 3.72
N GLY A 454 -19.90 -3.09 2.76
CA GLY A 454 -19.04 -1.93 2.97
C GLY A 454 -17.90 -2.23 3.94
N THR A 455 -17.56 -1.33 4.86
CA THR A 455 -16.47 -1.53 5.83
C THR A 455 -16.76 -2.71 6.77
N SER A 456 -15.89 -3.71 6.74
CA SER A 456 -15.88 -4.84 7.67
C SER A 456 -14.72 -4.72 8.65
N THR A 457 -14.98 -4.99 9.95
CA THR A 457 -14.03 -4.71 11.04
C THR A 457 -13.46 -5.95 11.70
N SER A 458 -14.07 -7.12 11.50
CA SER A 458 -13.62 -8.36 12.12
C SER A 458 -13.97 -9.58 11.28
N ILE A 459 -13.07 -10.56 11.28
CA ILE A 459 -13.30 -11.89 10.72
C ILE A 459 -12.64 -12.92 11.64
N THR A 460 -13.32 -14.04 11.89
CA THR A 460 -12.83 -15.09 12.79
C THR A 460 -13.33 -16.46 12.34
N TYR A 461 -12.56 -17.51 12.66
CA TYR A 461 -12.95 -18.90 12.43
C TYR A 461 -12.86 -19.70 13.72
N ALA A 462 -13.59 -20.80 13.79
CA ALA A 462 -13.53 -21.75 14.91
C ALA A 462 -12.37 -22.72 14.71
N ALA A 463 -11.42 -22.79 15.65
CA ALA A 463 -10.21 -23.58 15.50
C ALA A 463 -10.47 -25.09 15.42
N GLY A 464 -11.47 -25.62 16.14
CA GLY A 464 -11.91 -27.02 16.07
C GLY A 464 -12.84 -27.35 14.92
N ASN A 465 -13.35 -26.32 14.21
CA ASN A 465 -14.20 -26.50 13.04
C ASN A 465 -14.01 -25.34 12.05
N THR A 466 -12.96 -25.39 11.25
CA THR A 466 -12.56 -24.32 10.34
C THR A 466 -13.56 -23.99 9.24
N ASN A 467 -14.64 -24.78 9.09
CA ASN A 467 -15.76 -24.45 8.22
C ASN A 467 -16.59 -23.28 8.76
N LYS A 468 -16.63 -23.11 10.08
CA LYS A 468 -17.39 -22.07 10.74
C LYS A 468 -16.61 -20.76 10.83
N ILE A 469 -17.16 -19.72 10.22
CA ILE A 469 -16.57 -18.40 10.13
C ILE A 469 -17.65 -17.35 10.42
N VAL A 470 -17.25 -16.27 11.09
CA VAL A 470 -18.06 -15.05 11.25
C VAL A 470 -17.29 -13.87 10.70
N ARG A 471 -17.94 -13.01 9.92
CA ARG A 471 -17.46 -11.67 9.54
C ARG A 471 -18.43 -10.60 10.00
N LEU A 472 -17.89 -9.46 10.38
CA LEU A 472 -18.61 -8.39 11.04
C LEU A 472 -18.25 -7.03 10.44
N GLY A 473 -19.26 -6.26 10.14
CA GLY A 473 -19.17 -4.87 9.71
C GLY A 473 -20.44 -4.13 10.11
N GLU A 474 -21.14 -3.56 9.13
CA GLU A 474 -22.47 -3.00 9.35
C GLU A 474 -23.47 -4.08 9.81
N PHE A 475 -23.27 -5.29 9.28
CA PHE A 475 -24.02 -6.49 9.63
C PHE A 475 -23.07 -7.59 10.11
N MET A 476 -23.62 -8.64 10.69
CA MET A 476 -22.89 -9.86 10.98
C MET A 476 -23.35 -10.96 10.01
N TYR A 477 -22.38 -11.69 9.47
CA TYR A 477 -22.62 -12.83 8.62
C TYR A 477 -21.90 -14.06 9.16
N TYR A 478 -22.61 -15.19 9.17
CA TYR A 478 -22.10 -16.50 9.54
C TYR A 478 -21.96 -17.40 8.32
N SER A 479 -20.89 -18.18 8.28
CA SER A 479 -20.67 -19.23 7.27
C SER A 479 -20.39 -20.56 7.96
N GLY A 480 -20.91 -21.65 7.42
CA GLY A 480 -20.63 -23.04 7.84
C GLY A 480 -19.78 -23.81 6.82
N ASN A 481 -19.23 -23.14 5.78
CA ASN A 481 -18.53 -23.78 4.65
C ASN A 481 -17.34 -22.93 4.15
N GLN A 482 -16.53 -22.42 5.08
CA GLN A 482 -15.35 -21.58 4.81
C GLN A 482 -15.63 -20.39 3.87
N GLY A 483 -16.74 -19.67 4.12
CA GLY A 483 -17.10 -18.50 3.36
C GLY A 483 -17.55 -18.77 1.92
N ALA A 484 -17.91 -19.99 1.55
CA ALA A 484 -18.53 -20.28 0.26
C ALA A 484 -19.95 -19.69 0.18
N THR A 485 -20.67 -19.72 1.29
CA THR A 485 -21.97 -19.03 1.46
C THR A 485 -22.04 -18.36 2.82
N TRP A 486 -22.83 -17.29 2.91
CA TRP A 486 -22.98 -16.49 4.11
C TRP A 486 -24.46 -16.28 4.45
N THR A 487 -24.80 -16.41 5.72
CA THR A 487 -26.13 -16.14 6.26
C THR A 487 -26.05 -14.90 7.15
N LYS A 488 -26.88 -13.89 6.89
CA LYS A 488 -27.00 -12.69 7.72
C LYS A 488 -27.69 -13.05 9.02
N THR A 489 -27.24 -12.47 10.14
CA THR A 489 -27.91 -12.65 11.43
C THR A 489 -29.28 -11.96 11.45
N THR A 490 -30.24 -12.52 12.17
CA THR A 490 -31.61 -11.98 12.26
C THR A 490 -31.77 -10.91 13.31
N ALA A 491 -31.00 -10.97 14.41
CA ALA A 491 -31.00 -9.95 15.46
C ALA A 491 -29.91 -8.92 15.20
N ALA A 492 -30.29 -7.66 15.16
CA ALA A 492 -29.36 -6.53 15.08
C ALA A 492 -29.04 -6.03 16.48
N LEU A 493 -27.78 -6.08 16.89
CA LEU A 493 -27.30 -5.31 18.02
C LEU A 493 -27.01 -3.88 17.57
N MET A 494 -27.37 -2.92 18.37
CA MET A 494 -27.05 -1.52 18.09
C MET A 494 -25.53 -1.35 18.02
N GLY A 495 -25.02 -0.72 16.94
CA GLY A 495 -23.57 -0.53 16.72
C GLY A 495 -22.84 -1.83 16.37
N GLN A 496 -23.30 -2.58 15.41
CA GLN A 496 -22.79 -3.93 15.06
C GLN A 496 -21.31 -4.01 14.70
N LYS A 497 -20.68 -2.92 14.24
CA LYS A 497 -19.22 -2.88 14.09
C LYS A 497 -18.54 -3.31 15.40
N GLY A 498 -17.25 -3.53 15.40
CA GLY A 498 -16.50 -3.96 16.57
C GLY A 498 -15.78 -5.28 16.34
N ARG A 499 -15.71 -6.15 17.35
CA ARG A 499 -14.97 -7.42 17.27
C ARG A 499 -15.82 -8.60 17.68
N ALA A 500 -15.69 -9.70 16.94
CA ALA A 500 -16.36 -10.96 17.28
C ALA A 500 -15.36 -12.11 17.30
N VAL A 501 -15.69 -13.16 18.09
CA VAL A 501 -14.94 -14.41 18.14
C VAL A 501 -15.88 -15.61 18.20
N LEU A 502 -15.47 -16.73 17.59
CA LEU A 502 -16.13 -18.03 17.74
C LEU A 502 -15.46 -18.87 18.84
N SER A 503 -16.23 -19.68 19.57
CA SER A 503 -15.67 -20.75 20.43
C SER A 503 -14.85 -21.74 19.59
N TYR A 504 -14.06 -22.58 20.24
CA TYR A 504 -13.26 -23.63 19.57
C TYR A 504 -14.10 -24.46 18.58
N ASP A 505 -15.28 -24.92 18.98
CA ASP A 505 -16.21 -25.70 18.16
C ASP A 505 -17.13 -24.85 17.26
N GLY A 506 -17.10 -23.52 17.40
CA GLY A 506 -17.88 -22.57 16.65
C GLY A 506 -19.39 -22.57 16.98
N ASN A 507 -19.78 -23.01 18.17
CA ASN A 507 -21.19 -23.01 18.60
C ASN A 507 -21.57 -21.78 19.42
N ILE A 508 -20.57 -20.98 19.84
CA ILE A 508 -20.78 -19.75 20.60
C ILE A 508 -20.10 -18.61 19.85
N ILE A 509 -20.79 -17.48 19.70
CA ILE A 509 -20.25 -16.23 19.21
C ILE A 509 -20.21 -15.24 20.38
N LEU A 510 -19.05 -14.63 20.64
CA LEU A 510 -18.98 -13.44 21.48
C LEU A 510 -18.75 -12.22 20.58
N HIS A 511 -19.45 -11.12 20.89
CA HIS A 511 -19.37 -9.87 20.14
C HIS A 511 -19.29 -8.68 21.10
N CYS A 512 -18.28 -7.83 20.92
CA CYS A 512 -18.22 -6.50 21.53
C CYS A 512 -18.49 -5.46 20.41
N PRO A 513 -19.64 -4.78 20.42
CA PRO A 513 -19.92 -3.69 19.47
C PRO A 513 -18.96 -2.52 19.67
N SER A 514 -18.69 -1.78 18.61
CA SER A 514 -17.83 -0.59 18.67
C SER A 514 -18.39 0.46 19.62
N GLY A 515 -17.55 0.99 20.50
CA GLY A 515 -17.93 1.95 21.54
C GLY A 515 -18.63 1.34 22.76
N ALA A 516 -18.90 0.01 22.74
CA ALA A 516 -19.51 -0.66 23.89
C ALA A 516 -18.47 -1.05 24.94
N THR A 517 -18.92 -1.15 26.19
CA THR A 517 -18.17 -1.73 27.32
C THR A 517 -18.59 -3.16 27.62
N SER A 518 -19.73 -3.60 27.08
CA SER A 518 -20.31 -4.93 27.28
C SER A 518 -20.00 -5.86 26.13
N ILE A 519 -19.79 -7.12 26.44
CA ILE A 519 -19.70 -8.22 25.47
C ILE A 519 -21.04 -8.96 25.46
N TYR A 520 -21.48 -9.36 24.30
CA TYR A 520 -22.70 -10.12 24.07
C TYR A 520 -22.36 -11.52 23.58
N ARG A 521 -23.18 -12.48 23.97
CA ARG A 521 -23.04 -13.90 23.68
C ARG A 521 -24.26 -14.42 22.91
N SER A 522 -24.02 -15.18 21.86
CA SER A 522 -25.01 -15.94 21.10
C SER A 522 -24.64 -17.42 21.04
N VAL A 523 -25.65 -18.30 21.05
CA VAL A 523 -25.52 -19.76 20.88
C VAL A 523 -26.34 -20.30 19.69
N ASP A 524 -26.89 -19.40 18.90
CA ASP A 524 -27.79 -19.67 17.78
C ASP A 524 -27.37 -18.91 16.52
N ASN A 525 -26.05 -18.83 16.29
CA ASN A 525 -25.42 -18.17 15.14
C ASN A 525 -25.79 -16.68 14.99
N GLY A 526 -25.96 -15.97 16.13
CA GLY A 526 -26.24 -14.54 16.14
C GLY A 526 -27.73 -14.19 16.01
N THR A 527 -28.63 -15.15 16.19
CA THR A 527 -30.09 -14.89 16.15
C THR A 527 -30.55 -14.20 17.43
N THR A 528 -30.10 -14.65 18.58
CA THR A 528 -30.37 -14.03 19.88
C THR A 528 -29.09 -13.77 20.64
N TRP A 529 -29.13 -12.78 21.52
CA TRP A 529 -27.97 -12.30 22.28
C TRP A 529 -28.29 -12.09 23.75
N THR A 530 -27.36 -12.49 24.61
CA THR A 530 -27.36 -12.23 26.04
C THR A 530 -26.07 -11.52 26.45
N THR A 531 -26.14 -10.64 27.45
CA THR A 531 -24.96 -9.94 27.96
C THR A 531 -24.09 -10.90 28.78
N CYS A 532 -22.77 -10.84 28.58
CA CYS A 532 -21.79 -11.53 29.42
C CYS A 532 -21.67 -10.82 30.77
N ASN A 533 -21.60 -11.57 31.89
CA ASN A 533 -21.44 -11.02 33.24
C ASN A 533 -19.97 -10.87 33.63
N GLY A 534 -19.68 -9.99 34.59
CA GLY A 534 -18.36 -9.86 35.24
C GLY A 534 -17.30 -9.18 34.36
N ILE A 535 -17.70 -8.54 33.22
CA ILE A 535 -16.78 -7.84 32.31
C ILE A 535 -17.36 -6.50 31.89
N SER A 536 -16.50 -5.47 31.97
CA SER A 536 -16.78 -4.12 31.44
C SER A 536 -15.49 -3.52 30.93
N VAL A 537 -15.18 -3.78 29.63
CA VAL A 537 -13.95 -3.34 28.96
C VAL A 537 -14.36 -2.63 27.68
N SER A 538 -14.06 -1.33 27.55
CA SER A 538 -14.40 -0.57 26.35
C SER A 538 -13.72 -1.13 25.10
N ASP A 539 -14.50 -1.30 24.03
CA ASP A 539 -14.01 -1.86 22.74
C ASP A 539 -13.19 -3.14 22.97
N ALA A 540 -13.72 -4.06 23.77
CA ALA A 540 -13.05 -5.32 24.08
C ALA A 540 -12.82 -6.16 22.81
N ILE A 541 -11.68 -6.85 22.76
CA ILE A 541 -11.37 -7.84 21.73
C ILE A 541 -11.38 -9.23 22.39
N PRO A 542 -12.52 -9.95 22.37
CA PRO A 542 -12.57 -11.30 22.90
C PRO A 542 -11.79 -12.26 22.00
N VAL A 543 -11.07 -13.20 22.60
CA VAL A 543 -10.29 -14.23 21.94
C VAL A 543 -10.64 -15.59 22.55
N SER A 544 -10.85 -16.63 21.73
CA SER A 544 -11.09 -18.00 22.19
C SER A 544 -9.79 -18.75 22.41
N ASP A 545 -9.79 -19.72 23.32
CA ASP A 545 -8.74 -20.72 23.40
C ASP A 545 -8.78 -21.60 22.14
N GLN A 546 -7.61 -21.87 21.57
CA GLN A 546 -7.50 -22.61 20.30
C GLN A 546 -7.53 -24.15 20.50
N VAL A 547 -7.79 -24.63 21.72
CA VAL A 547 -7.82 -26.05 22.08
C VAL A 547 -9.00 -26.35 22.98
N THR A 548 -9.24 -25.51 23.99
CA THR A 548 -10.25 -25.74 25.02
C THR A 548 -11.57 -25.08 24.63
N ASN A 549 -12.62 -25.87 24.46
CA ASN A 549 -13.94 -25.34 24.17
C ASN A 549 -14.48 -24.53 25.37
N ASN A 550 -15.41 -23.62 25.09
CA ASN A 550 -16.07 -22.75 26.08
C ASN A 550 -15.14 -21.82 26.88
N LYS A 551 -13.85 -21.67 26.43
CA LYS A 551 -12.89 -20.83 27.12
C LYS A 551 -12.55 -19.59 26.27
N PHE A 552 -12.68 -18.41 26.89
CA PHE A 552 -12.45 -17.11 26.25
C PHE A 552 -11.59 -16.21 27.12
N TYR A 553 -10.91 -15.27 26.47
CA TYR A 553 -10.02 -14.30 27.11
C TYR A 553 -10.30 -12.90 26.57
N VAL A 554 -10.16 -11.91 27.46
CA VAL A 554 -10.18 -10.48 27.12
C VAL A 554 -9.08 -9.79 27.90
N TYR A 555 -8.20 -9.08 27.23
CA TYR A 555 -7.20 -8.27 27.89
C TYR A 555 -7.69 -6.83 28.06
N ASP A 556 -7.75 -6.38 29.30
CA ASP A 556 -8.02 -4.98 29.65
C ASP A 556 -6.71 -4.20 29.65
N GLN A 557 -6.48 -3.41 28.62
CA GLN A 557 -5.24 -2.63 28.46
C GLN A 557 -5.07 -1.53 29.53
N LEU A 558 -6.13 -1.07 30.19
CA LEU A 558 -6.05 0.00 31.18
C LEU A 558 -5.58 -0.53 32.53
N THR A 559 -6.11 -1.66 32.96
CA THR A 559 -5.76 -2.29 34.22
C THR A 559 -4.63 -3.30 34.13
N GLY A 560 -4.35 -3.80 32.94
CA GLY A 560 -3.40 -4.89 32.66
C GLY A 560 -3.96 -6.27 32.98
N LEU A 561 -5.20 -6.38 33.41
CA LEU A 561 -5.83 -7.64 33.79
C LEU A 561 -6.22 -8.46 32.56
N LEU A 562 -5.99 -9.75 32.62
CA LEU A 562 -6.61 -10.70 31.73
C LEU A 562 -7.90 -11.22 32.35
N MET A 563 -9.03 -10.99 31.68
CA MET A 563 -10.32 -11.52 32.03
C MET A 563 -10.54 -12.87 31.35
N ILE A 564 -11.03 -13.87 32.06
CA ILE A 564 -11.24 -15.24 31.57
C ILE A 564 -12.66 -15.69 31.78
N SER A 565 -13.24 -16.36 30.80
CA SER A 565 -14.46 -17.16 30.92
C SER A 565 -14.13 -18.63 30.64
N THR A 566 -14.67 -19.55 31.45
CA THR A 566 -14.56 -21.01 31.28
C THR A 566 -15.92 -21.68 31.10
N ASP A 567 -16.98 -20.90 31.02
CA ASP A 567 -18.37 -21.34 30.91
C ASP A 567 -19.06 -20.87 29.63
N GLY A 568 -18.25 -20.69 28.58
CA GLY A 568 -18.77 -20.29 27.27
C GLY A 568 -19.14 -18.83 27.14
N GLY A 569 -18.52 -17.94 27.92
CA GLY A 569 -18.74 -16.50 27.86
C GLY A 569 -19.93 -16.01 28.70
N VAL A 570 -20.50 -16.87 29.59
CA VAL A 570 -21.59 -16.45 30.47
C VAL A 570 -21.04 -15.52 31.57
N ASN A 571 -19.95 -15.94 32.23
CA ASN A 571 -19.31 -15.17 33.29
C ASN A 571 -17.81 -14.98 32.97
N PHE A 572 -17.29 -13.79 33.27
CA PHE A 572 -15.87 -13.48 33.22
C PHE A 572 -15.36 -13.14 34.59
N VAL A 573 -14.17 -13.63 34.91
CA VAL A 573 -13.46 -13.33 36.17
C VAL A 573 -12.03 -12.88 35.83
N SER A 574 -11.41 -12.11 36.71
CA SER A 574 -10.00 -11.75 36.57
C SER A 574 -9.10 -12.98 36.78
N ALA A 575 -8.14 -13.20 35.86
CA ALA A 575 -7.10 -14.22 35.99
C ALA A 575 -5.80 -13.61 36.54
N GLY A 576 -4.86 -13.25 35.70
CA GLY A 576 -3.58 -12.62 36.04
C GLY A 576 -3.45 -11.21 35.51
N ASN A 577 -2.33 -10.55 35.86
CA ASN A 577 -2.00 -9.22 35.39
C ASN A 577 -0.75 -9.28 34.49
N ALA A 578 -0.89 -8.88 33.23
CA ALA A 578 0.20 -8.81 32.25
C ALA A 578 0.92 -7.45 32.28
N GLY A 579 0.39 -6.46 32.99
CA GLY A 579 0.76 -5.05 32.87
C GLY A 579 -0.17 -4.29 31.94
N SER A 580 -0.31 -2.98 32.15
CA SER A 580 -1.18 -2.10 31.36
C SER A 580 -0.53 -1.65 30.04
N TRP A 581 -1.35 -1.04 29.15
CA TRP A 581 -0.95 -0.41 27.89
C TRP A 581 -0.48 -1.37 26.79
N GLY A 582 -0.72 -2.69 26.91
CA GLY A 582 -0.53 -3.64 25.83
C GLY A 582 -1.58 -3.52 24.72
N SER A 583 -1.36 -4.21 23.63
CA SER A 583 -2.34 -4.35 22.54
C SER A 583 -3.52 -5.20 23.00
N LYS A 584 -4.75 -4.74 22.76
CA LYS A 584 -5.96 -5.53 23.01
C LYS A 584 -6.03 -6.80 22.15
N LEU A 585 -5.32 -6.82 21.00
CA LEU A 585 -5.30 -7.93 20.06
C LEU A 585 -4.30 -9.00 20.55
N ILE A 586 -4.68 -9.73 21.58
CA ILE A 586 -3.89 -10.86 22.08
C ILE A 586 -4.02 -12.09 21.17
N ARG A 587 -3.11 -13.06 21.28
CA ARG A 587 -3.14 -14.29 20.49
C ARG A 587 -3.07 -15.52 21.38
N THR A 588 -3.98 -16.47 21.15
CA THR A 588 -3.94 -17.82 21.68
C THR A 588 -3.27 -18.75 20.66
N VAL A 589 -2.70 -19.86 21.13
CA VAL A 589 -1.80 -20.68 20.30
C VAL A 589 -2.48 -22.00 19.91
N PRO A 590 -2.64 -22.29 18.62
CA PRO A 590 -3.17 -23.58 18.16
C PRO A 590 -2.39 -24.76 18.74
N GLY A 591 -3.12 -25.80 19.18
CA GLY A 591 -2.54 -27.01 19.75
C GLY A 591 -1.92 -26.86 21.16
N ASN A 592 -2.00 -25.67 21.77
CA ASN A 592 -1.41 -25.38 23.08
C ASN A 592 -2.43 -24.66 23.98
N ALA A 593 -3.19 -25.44 24.76
CA ALA A 593 -4.23 -24.91 25.63
C ALA A 593 -3.68 -23.90 26.64
N GLY A 594 -4.33 -22.75 26.78
CA GLY A 594 -3.95 -21.72 27.75
C GLY A 594 -2.67 -20.95 27.40
N HIS A 595 -2.05 -21.16 26.24
CA HIS A 595 -0.92 -20.36 25.81
C HIS A 595 -1.40 -19.06 25.17
N ILE A 596 -0.94 -17.92 25.71
CA ILE A 596 -1.38 -16.58 25.33
C ILE A 596 -0.15 -15.68 25.10
N TRP A 597 -0.21 -14.88 24.05
CA TRP A 597 0.78 -13.86 23.73
C TRP A 597 0.16 -12.49 23.71
N ILE A 598 0.85 -11.52 24.31
CA ILE A 598 0.42 -10.12 24.40
C ILE A 598 1.59 -9.23 23.97
N ALA A 599 1.37 -8.42 22.94
CA ALA A 599 2.29 -7.34 22.56
C ALA A 599 2.07 -6.15 23.52
N MET A 600 3.13 -5.71 24.20
CA MET A 600 3.04 -4.73 25.28
C MET A 600 3.47 -3.33 24.88
N ASN A 601 3.42 -3.00 23.57
CA ASN A 601 3.92 -1.75 23.03
C ASN A 601 5.37 -1.47 23.50
N GLY A 602 5.67 -0.37 24.17
CA GLY A 602 6.99 -0.07 24.74
C GLY A 602 7.44 -1.00 25.89
N GLY A 603 6.58 -1.92 26.35
CA GLY A 603 6.89 -2.94 27.36
C GLY A 603 7.32 -4.28 26.79
N GLY A 604 7.59 -4.37 25.48
CA GLY A 604 8.05 -5.59 24.81
C GLY A 604 6.96 -6.63 24.57
N LEU A 605 7.19 -7.87 24.99
CA LEU A 605 6.31 -8.99 24.74
C LEU A 605 6.08 -9.82 26.01
N LYS A 606 4.83 -10.23 26.26
CA LYS A 606 4.46 -11.12 27.37
C LYS A 606 3.88 -12.42 26.86
N ARG A 607 4.15 -13.50 27.60
CA ARG A 607 3.60 -14.83 27.35
C ARG A 607 3.07 -15.46 28.63
N SER A 608 1.92 -16.12 28.53
CA SER A 608 1.39 -17.04 29.52
C SER A 608 1.33 -18.46 28.93
N ILE A 609 1.46 -19.48 29.78
CA ILE A 609 1.29 -20.90 29.42
C ILE A 609 0.27 -21.62 30.35
N ASP A 610 -0.33 -20.89 31.25
CA ASP A 610 -1.21 -21.38 32.32
C ASP A 610 -2.61 -20.76 32.28
N GLY A 611 -3.04 -20.31 31.10
CA GLY A 611 -4.36 -19.69 30.92
C GLY A 611 -4.43 -18.25 31.41
N GLY A 612 -3.29 -17.57 31.48
CA GLY A 612 -3.24 -16.16 31.88
C GLY A 612 -3.13 -15.92 33.38
N LEU A 613 -2.85 -16.96 34.19
CA LEU A 613 -2.61 -16.79 35.61
C LEU A 613 -1.27 -16.10 35.89
N THR A 614 -0.23 -16.49 35.13
CA THR A 614 1.08 -15.86 35.20
C THR A 614 1.59 -15.44 33.81
N PHE A 615 2.46 -14.41 33.78
CA PHE A 615 3.07 -13.89 32.56
C PHE A 615 4.58 -13.78 32.72
N VAL A 616 5.30 -14.19 31.69
CA VAL A 616 6.74 -14.06 31.59
C VAL A 616 7.15 -13.19 30.40
N VAL A 617 8.35 -12.62 30.44
CA VAL A 617 9.02 -11.97 29.31
C VAL A 617 9.92 -13.01 28.65
N PRO A 618 9.61 -13.51 27.44
CA PRO A 618 10.36 -14.57 26.80
C PRO A 618 11.79 -14.15 26.42
N SER A 619 11.98 -12.89 26.07
CA SER A 619 13.27 -12.32 25.70
C SER A 619 13.34 -10.83 26.07
N ALA A 620 14.39 -10.46 26.81
CA ALA A 620 14.66 -9.07 27.14
C ALA A 620 15.12 -8.23 25.91
N ASN A 621 15.51 -8.89 24.84
CA ASN A 621 15.92 -8.23 23.60
C ASN A 621 14.74 -7.60 22.83
N VAL A 622 13.52 -8.03 23.12
CA VAL A 622 12.29 -7.41 22.56
C VAL A 622 11.91 -6.24 23.48
N THR A 623 12.27 -5.02 23.08
CA THR A 623 12.02 -3.81 23.86
C THR A 623 10.68 -3.16 23.56
N ALA A 624 10.12 -3.41 22.36
CA ALA A 624 8.78 -2.97 21.99
C ALA A 624 8.13 -4.00 21.05
N ALA A 625 6.80 -4.16 21.17
CA ALA A 625 5.99 -4.91 20.22
C ALA A 625 4.57 -4.35 20.21
N SER A 626 4.03 -3.96 19.05
CA SER A 626 2.67 -3.45 18.92
C SER A 626 1.68 -4.50 18.38
N ALA A 627 2.19 -5.53 17.70
CA ALA A 627 1.41 -6.64 17.19
C ALA A 627 2.14 -7.97 17.40
N VAL A 628 1.35 -9.03 17.65
CA VAL A 628 1.86 -10.41 17.70
C VAL A 628 0.94 -11.32 16.88
N GLY A 629 1.52 -12.28 16.17
CA GLY A 629 0.81 -13.24 15.34
C GLY A 629 1.38 -14.64 15.45
N ILE A 630 0.57 -15.62 15.09
CA ILE A 630 0.91 -17.04 15.07
C ILE A 630 0.94 -17.54 13.65
N GLY A 631 1.86 -18.44 13.32
CA GLY A 631 1.99 -19.05 12.00
C GLY A 631 2.36 -20.52 12.07
N LYS A 632 2.50 -21.14 10.91
CA LYS A 632 2.83 -22.56 10.78
C LYS A 632 4.07 -22.94 11.60
N VAL A 633 4.02 -24.12 12.17
CA VAL A 633 5.15 -24.75 12.88
C VAL A 633 6.35 -24.88 11.92
N ALA A 634 7.53 -24.50 12.39
CA ALA A 634 8.77 -24.66 11.63
C ALA A 634 9.12 -26.16 11.44
N PRO A 635 9.78 -26.54 10.35
CA PRO A 635 10.26 -27.92 10.16
C PRO A 635 11.07 -28.40 11.38
N GLY A 636 10.72 -29.59 11.89
CA GLY A 636 11.38 -30.20 13.04
C GLY A 636 11.09 -29.56 14.40
N LYS A 637 10.13 -28.63 14.48
CA LYS A 637 9.63 -28.02 15.71
C LYS A 637 8.22 -28.54 16.03
N THR A 638 7.75 -28.30 17.25
CA THR A 638 6.39 -28.68 17.70
C THR A 638 5.54 -27.49 18.08
N TYR A 639 6.16 -26.35 18.32
CA TYR A 639 5.46 -25.10 18.68
C TYR A 639 5.32 -24.20 17.45
N PRO A 640 4.16 -23.56 17.25
CA PRO A 640 3.93 -22.62 16.17
C PRO A 640 4.93 -21.47 16.15
N SER A 641 5.24 -20.96 14.94
CA SER A 641 6.08 -19.77 14.77
C SER A 641 5.36 -18.55 15.31
N ILE A 642 6.11 -17.69 16.00
CA ILE A 642 5.61 -16.42 16.54
C ILE A 642 6.16 -15.29 15.67
N TYR A 643 5.31 -14.35 15.32
CA TYR A 643 5.68 -13.15 14.56
C TYR A 643 5.32 -11.91 15.38
N ILE A 644 6.14 -10.88 15.29
CA ILE A 644 5.85 -9.57 15.89
C ILE A 644 6.19 -8.45 14.90
N TRP A 645 5.43 -7.35 15.00
CA TRP A 645 5.95 -6.03 14.64
C TRP A 645 6.46 -5.42 15.93
N GLY A 646 7.77 -5.13 15.99
CA GLY A 646 8.39 -4.66 17.22
C GLY A 646 9.84 -4.26 17.04
N THR A 647 10.48 -3.92 18.16
CA THR A 647 11.89 -3.55 18.24
C THR A 647 12.67 -4.64 18.96
N VAL A 648 13.61 -5.24 18.27
CA VAL A 648 14.48 -6.30 18.78
C VAL A 648 15.95 -5.87 18.63
N ASN A 649 16.70 -5.86 19.72
CA ASN A 649 18.09 -5.36 19.74
C ASN A 649 18.22 -3.94 19.14
N GLY A 650 17.24 -3.06 19.38
CA GLY A 650 17.23 -1.68 18.87
C GLY A 650 16.80 -1.53 17.41
N VAL A 651 16.47 -2.59 16.69
CA VAL A 651 16.00 -2.55 15.29
C VAL A 651 14.51 -2.79 15.25
N THR A 652 13.76 -1.91 14.59
CA THR A 652 12.30 -2.06 14.39
C THR A 652 12.01 -2.82 13.10
N GLY A 653 10.96 -3.64 13.11
CA GLY A 653 10.54 -4.39 11.93
C GLY A 653 9.62 -5.58 12.27
N VAL A 654 9.45 -6.46 11.27
CA VAL A 654 8.79 -7.75 11.43
C VAL A 654 9.82 -8.79 11.83
N PHE A 655 9.57 -9.47 12.93
CA PHE A 655 10.46 -10.53 13.42
C PHE A 655 9.72 -11.86 13.57
N ARG A 656 10.43 -12.96 13.37
CA ARG A 656 9.97 -14.33 13.56
C ARG A 656 10.78 -15.03 14.65
N SER A 657 10.11 -15.78 15.52
CA SER A 657 10.70 -16.72 16.46
C SER A 657 10.14 -18.13 16.20
N ILE A 658 11.00 -19.15 16.29
CA ILE A 658 10.66 -20.58 16.18
C ILE A 658 10.99 -21.37 17.47
N ASP A 659 11.34 -20.67 18.52
CA ASP A 659 11.74 -21.19 19.83
C ASP A 659 11.00 -20.52 20.99
N GLN A 660 9.71 -20.24 20.75
CA GLN A 660 8.80 -19.68 21.76
C GLN A 660 9.23 -18.30 22.27
N GLY A 661 9.80 -17.45 21.40
CA GLY A 661 10.14 -16.08 21.70
C GLY A 661 11.51 -15.86 22.33
N VAL A 662 12.36 -16.89 22.40
CA VAL A 662 13.72 -16.78 22.96
C VAL A 662 14.65 -16.05 22.00
N THR A 663 14.65 -16.46 20.72
CA THR A 663 15.43 -15.82 19.66
C THR A 663 14.54 -15.29 18.54
N TRP A 664 15.02 -14.26 17.85
CA TRP A 664 14.26 -13.55 16.83
C TRP A 664 15.07 -13.31 15.57
N LEU A 665 14.48 -13.60 14.42
CA LEU A 665 15.01 -13.30 13.09
C LEU A 665 14.18 -12.17 12.47
N ARG A 666 14.80 -11.07 12.03
CA ARG A 666 14.14 -10.04 11.24
C ARG A 666 13.80 -10.60 9.84
N VAL A 667 12.54 -10.43 9.41
CA VAL A 667 12.05 -10.96 8.13
C VAL A 667 11.69 -9.87 7.12
N ASN A 668 11.85 -8.60 7.47
CA ASN A 668 11.87 -7.46 6.54
C ASN A 668 13.23 -6.74 6.66
N ASP A 669 13.45 -5.79 5.77
CA ASP A 669 14.55 -4.84 5.84
C ASP A 669 14.02 -3.41 5.75
N ASP A 670 14.93 -2.42 5.70
CA ASP A 670 14.57 -1.00 5.69
C ASP A 670 13.94 -0.54 4.34
N ALA A 671 13.96 -1.37 3.30
CA ALA A 671 13.23 -1.11 2.05
C ALA A 671 11.72 -1.46 2.16
N TYR A 672 11.32 -2.17 3.21
CA TYR A 672 9.98 -2.72 3.39
C TYR A 672 9.48 -2.55 4.84
N GLU A 673 9.37 -1.30 5.30
CA GLU A 673 8.81 -0.99 6.62
C GLU A 673 7.33 -0.60 6.57
N PHE A 674 6.84 -0.14 5.42
CA PHE A 674 5.42 0.17 5.13
C PHE A 674 4.74 1.12 6.14
N GLY A 675 5.50 1.92 6.89
CA GLY A 675 4.96 2.75 7.97
C GLY A 675 4.39 1.97 9.16
N GLY A 676 4.75 0.70 9.30
CA GLY A 676 4.23 -0.18 10.34
C GLY A 676 2.87 -0.81 10.04
N THR A 677 2.21 -1.34 11.08
CA THR A 677 1.01 -2.18 10.96
C THR A 677 -0.31 -1.43 10.73
N GLY A 678 -0.30 -0.10 10.70
CA GLY A 678 -1.48 0.71 10.41
C GLY A 678 -2.72 0.41 11.27
N ASN A 679 -3.90 0.60 10.70
CA ASN A 679 -5.18 0.54 11.42
C ASN A 679 -5.58 -0.87 11.88
N GLY A 680 -5.25 -1.92 11.12
CA GLY A 680 -5.55 -3.30 11.48
C GLY A 680 -4.68 -3.82 12.62
N ASN A 681 -3.52 -3.22 12.79
CA ASN A 681 -2.51 -3.55 13.79
C ASN A 681 -2.29 -5.06 13.95
N PHE A 682 -2.13 -5.76 12.82
CA PHE A 682 -1.86 -7.18 12.83
C PHE A 682 -0.58 -7.57 12.08
N VAL A 683 0.07 -8.59 12.61
CA VAL A 683 1.06 -9.44 11.93
C VAL A 683 0.56 -10.87 12.09
N ILE A 684 0.41 -11.63 11.01
CA ILE A 684 -0.15 -12.99 11.04
C ILE A 684 0.73 -13.90 10.19
N GLY A 685 1.27 -14.97 10.79
CA GLY A 685 1.94 -16.02 10.04
C GLY A 685 0.94 -16.85 9.23
N ASP A 686 1.32 -17.28 8.03
CA ASP A 686 0.54 -18.21 7.25
C ASP A 686 0.48 -19.58 7.97
N MET A 687 -0.75 -20.10 8.13
CA MET A 687 -0.97 -21.40 8.78
C MET A 687 -0.68 -22.59 7.84
N ASN A 688 -0.48 -22.34 6.56
CA ASN A 688 -0.28 -23.35 5.52
C ASN A 688 1.15 -23.36 4.97
N THR A 689 1.85 -22.23 5.02
CA THR A 689 3.18 -22.04 4.48
C THR A 689 4.11 -21.49 5.56
N PHE A 690 5.07 -22.31 6.02
CA PHE A 690 6.09 -21.84 6.97
C PHE A 690 6.90 -20.69 6.37
N GLY A 691 7.21 -19.69 7.18
CA GLY A 691 8.02 -18.54 6.80
C GLY A 691 7.23 -17.39 6.14
N ARG A 692 6.04 -17.67 5.60
CA ARG A 692 5.19 -16.61 5.07
C ARG A 692 4.50 -15.87 6.22
N VAL A 693 4.53 -14.53 6.17
CA VAL A 693 3.87 -13.67 7.14
C VAL A 693 3.17 -12.53 6.42
N TYR A 694 2.00 -12.16 6.90
CA TYR A 694 1.16 -11.06 6.44
C TYR A 694 1.18 -9.94 7.47
N MET A 695 1.15 -8.70 6.99
CA MET A 695 1.08 -7.51 7.82
C MET A 695 0.06 -6.53 7.26
N SER A 696 -0.74 -5.92 8.13
CA SER A 696 -1.57 -4.76 7.79
C SER A 696 -0.71 -3.52 7.58
N THR A 697 -1.24 -2.55 6.86
CA THR A 697 -0.64 -1.23 6.66
C THR A 697 -1.69 -0.14 6.88
N VAL A 698 -1.30 1.13 6.82
CA VAL A 698 -2.25 2.23 6.98
C VAL A 698 -3.23 2.34 5.81
N GLY A 699 -2.77 2.10 4.59
CA GLY A 699 -3.57 2.19 3.36
C GLY A 699 -2.85 1.58 2.15
N ARG A 700 -1.71 0.91 2.39
CA ARG A 700 -0.90 0.26 1.36
C ARG A 700 -1.28 -1.23 1.16
N GLY A 701 -2.51 -1.59 1.54
CA GLY A 701 -3.02 -2.95 1.46
C GLY A 701 -2.42 -3.91 2.48
N ILE A 702 -2.67 -5.20 2.28
CA ILE A 702 -2.03 -6.28 3.05
C ILE A 702 -0.73 -6.65 2.37
N VAL A 703 0.38 -6.58 3.10
CA VAL A 703 1.69 -6.96 2.59
C VAL A 703 2.13 -8.31 3.14
N TYR A 704 2.92 -9.04 2.37
CA TYR A 704 3.44 -10.33 2.80
C TYR A 704 4.86 -10.58 2.28
N THR A 705 5.63 -11.40 3.01
CA THR A 705 6.85 -11.97 2.49
C THR A 705 6.56 -13.29 1.76
N GLY A 706 7.41 -13.66 0.81
CA GLY A 706 7.47 -15.04 0.32
C GLY A 706 7.81 -16.01 1.44
N SER A 707 7.69 -17.31 1.20
CA SER A 707 8.26 -18.34 2.09
C SER A 707 9.79 -18.26 2.06
N ASP A 708 10.47 -18.66 3.14
CA ASP A 708 11.94 -18.80 3.20
C ASP A 708 12.52 -19.73 2.11
N ALA A 709 11.67 -20.34 1.30
CA ALA A 709 12.05 -21.20 0.17
C ALA A 709 12.93 -20.53 -0.88
N ASN A 710 13.16 -19.20 -0.79
CA ASN A 710 14.02 -18.47 -1.74
C ASN A 710 15.33 -17.98 -1.14
N LEU A 711 15.66 -18.29 0.11
CA LEU A 711 16.91 -17.88 0.76
C LEU A 711 17.87 -19.00 1.13
N GLY A 712 17.51 -20.14 0.89
CA GLY A 712 18.34 -21.33 1.08
C GLY A 712 17.85 -22.33 0.06
N ILE A 713 18.71 -22.89 -0.66
CA ILE A 713 18.63 -24.30 -0.90
C ILE A 713 17.83 -24.87 0.27
N SER A 714 16.60 -25.34 0.04
CA SER A 714 15.79 -25.90 1.12
C SER A 714 16.61 -26.94 1.82
N ASP A 715 16.81 -26.86 3.14
CA ASP A 715 17.44 -27.90 3.92
C ASP A 715 16.86 -29.31 3.64
N ASN A 716 15.68 -29.40 3.06
CA ASN A 716 15.02 -30.63 2.65
C ASN A 716 15.54 -31.25 1.35
N GLU A 717 16.10 -30.49 0.41
CA GLU A 717 16.83 -31.04 -0.71
C GLU A 717 18.21 -31.56 -0.26
N PHE A 718 18.75 -30.99 0.83
CA PHE A 718 20.03 -31.48 1.41
C PHE A 718 19.85 -32.58 2.46
N LYS A 719 18.71 -32.69 3.12
CA LYS A 719 18.47 -33.76 4.12
C LYS A 719 18.19 -35.15 3.53
N ASN A 720 17.87 -35.22 2.24
CA ASN A 720 17.73 -36.49 1.52
C ASN A 720 19.00 -36.92 0.79
N ASP A 721 20.04 -36.08 0.67
CA ASP A 721 21.35 -36.44 0.19
C ASP A 721 22.20 -36.86 1.42
N THR A 722 22.26 -38.12 1.67
CA THR A 722 22.80 -38.76 2.88
C THR A 722 24.31 -38.66 3.06
N GLN A 723 25.05 -37.91 2.28
CA GLN A 723 26.45 -37.51 2.57
C GLN A 723 26.84 -36.27 1.76
N VAL A 724 27.31 -35.22 2.44
CA VAL A 724 27.92 -34.03 1.83
C VAL A 724 29.43 -34.21 1.81
N PHE A 725 30.04 -34.03 0.64
CA PHE A 725 31.50 -34.02 0.53
C PHE A 725 32.02 -32.61 0.22
N SER A 726 33.24 -32.30 0.65
CA SER A 726 33.88 -31.01 0.43
C SER A 726 34.47 -30.92 -0.97
N ILE A 727 34.19 -29.83 -1.69
CA ILE A 727 34.76 -29.51 -3.00
C ILE A 727 35.64 -28.29 -2.85
N LYS A 728 36.86 -28.32 -3.39
CA LYS A 728 37.69 -27.15 -3.58
C LYS A 728 37.69 -26.76 -5.06
N ALA A 729 37.80 -25.47 -5.35
CA ALA A 729 37.83 -24.94 -6.70
C ALA A 729 39.03 -24.00 -6.86
N HIS A 730 39.88 -24.24 -7.86
CA HIS A 730 41.04 -23.40 -8.15
C HIS A 730 41.40 -23.40 -9.65
N PRO A 731 41.89 -22.28 -10.23
CA PRO A 731 41.91 -20.95 -9.63
C PRO A 731 40.50 -20.42 -9.42
N ASN A 732 40.29 -19.69 -8.33
CA ASN A 732 39.04 -19.02 -8.04
C ASN A 732 39.34 -17.59 -7.50
N PRO A 733 39.11 -16.53 -8.25
CA PRO A 733 38.38 -16.44 -9.53
C PRO A 733 38.95 -17.26 -10.68
N MET A 734 38.03 -17.83 -11.48
CA MET A 734 38.44 -18.60 -12.68
C MET A 734 38.86 -17.62 -13.80
N LYS A 735 39.83 -18.05 -14.59
CA LYS A 735 40.24 -17.38 -15.81
C LYS A 735 39.66 -18.15 -17.00
N ASP A 736 40.48 -19.01 -17.62
CA ASP A 736 40.09 -19.86 -18.75
C ASP A 736 39.39 -21.14 -18.29
N TYR A 737 39.70 -21.61 -17.07
CA TYR A 737 39.14 -22.81 -16.47
C TYR A 737 39.14 -22.73 -14.93
N VAL A 738 38.41 -23.65 -14.30
CA VAL A 738 38.46 -23.95 -12.87
C VAL A 738 38.49 -25.48 -12.68
N VAL A 739 39.37 -25.92 -11.80
CA VAL A 739 39.48 -27.33 -11.40
C VAL A 739 38.69 -27.52 -10.11
N LEU A 740 37.77 -28.47 -10.10
CA LEU A 740 37.04 -28.94 -8.93
C LEU A 740 37.75 -30.19 -8.35
N GLU A 741 38.28 -30.09 -7.14
CA GLU A 741 38.85 -31.23 -6.42
C GLU A 741 37.76 -32.06 -5.74
N LEU A 742 37.71 -33.35 -6.03
CA LEU A 742 36.77 -34.35 -5.53
C LEU A 742 37.52 -35.49 -4.85
N PRO A 743 38.04 -35.27 -3.64
CA PRO A 743 39.07 -36.14 -3.05
C PRO A 743 38.63 -37.61 -2.80
N ASP A 744 37.31 -37.83 -2.69
CA ASP A 744 36.75 -39.15 -2.38
C ASP A 744 36.35 -39.97 -3.63
N TYR A 745 36.69 -39.49 -4.85
CA TYR A 745 36.21 -40.08 -6.10
C TYR A 745 37.39 -40.50 -7.02
N THR A 746 37.30 -41.71 -7.47
CA THR A 746 38.34 -42.33 -8.30
C THR A 746 38.15 -42.02 -9.79
N ASN A 747 39.23 -42.23 -10.57
CA ASN A 747 39.19 -42.08 -12.04
C ASN A 747 38.06 -42.90 -12.66
N GLY A 748 37.37 -42.30 -13.60
CA GLY A 748 36.24 -42.90 -14.32
C GLY A 748 34.88 -42.75 -13.67
N THR A 749 34.79 -42.20 -12.44
CA THR A 749 33.49 -41.89 -11.82
C THR A 749 32.75 -40.80 -12.61
N LEU A 750 31.49 -41.05 -12.96
CA LEU A 750 30.61 -40.03 -13.58
C LEU A 750 29.92 -39.19 -12.52
N VAL A 751 29.99 -37.86 -12.65
CA VAL A 751 29.35 -36.92 -11.77
C VAL A 751 28.46 -35.95 -12.60
N ASN A 752 27.28 -35.63 -12.08
CA ASN A 752 26.42 -34.64 -12.66
C ASN A 752 26.81 -33.28 -12.07
N ILE A 753 27.18 -32.31 -12.91
CA ILE A 753 27.51 -30.95 -12.49
C ILE A 753 26.41 -30.01 -12.96
N GLN A 754 25.83 -29.30 -11.99
CA GLN A 754 24.83 -28.28 -12.18
C GLN A 754 25.40 -26.91 -11.76
N ILE A 755 25.28 -25.92 -12.63
CA ILE A 755 25.82 -24.58 -12.41
C ILE A 755 24.63 -23.59 -12.36
N TYR A 756 24.58 -22.81 -11.29
CA TYR A 756 23.52 -21.86 -11.04
C TYR A 756 24.08 -20.44 -10.89
N ASP A 757 23.30 -19.44 -11.26
CA ASP A 757 23.57 -18.07 -10.85
C ASP A 757 23.18 -17.83 -9.38
N LEU A 758 23.43 -16.62 -8.87
CA LEU A 758 23.08 -16.24 -7.49
C LEU A 758 21.58 -16.20 -7.23
N LEU A 759 20.76 -16.16 -8.28
CA LEU A 759 19.30 -16.18 -8.19
C LEU A 759 18.72 -17.60 -8.20
N GLY A 760 19.61 -18.64 -8.25
CA GLY A 760 19.22 -20.04 -8.28
C GLY A 760 18.77 -20.54 -9.66
N LYS A 761 18.92 -19.74 -10.72
CA LYS A 761 18.61 -20.16 -12.09
C LYS A 761 19.67 -21.12 -12.59
N LEU A 762 19.26 -22.30 -13.02
CA LEU A 762 20.15 -23.27 -13.64
C LEU A 762 20.71 -22.70 -14.96
N ILE A 763 22.03 -22.53 -15.00
CA ILE A 763 22.77 -22.02 -16.18
C ILE A 763 23.16 -23.18 -17.09
N LYS A 764 23.71 -24.25 -16.47
CA LYS A 764 24.20 -25.41 -17.17
C LYS A 764 24.08 -26.66 -16.31
N GLN A 765 23.84 -27.80 -16.97
CA GLN A 765 23.90 -29.11 -16.37
C GLN A 765 24.51 -30.06 -17.38
N ASP A 766 25.54 -30.82 -16.92
CA ASP A 766 26.25 -31.82 -17.75
C ASP A 766 26.84 -32.93 -16.89
N MET A 767 27.12 -34.06 -17.55
CA MET A 767 27.84 -35.18 -16.94
C MET A 767 29.35 -35.08 -17.22
N TYR A 768 30.15 -35.21 -16.18
CA TYR A 768 31.62 -35.13 -16.27
C TYR A 768 32.25 -36.42 -15.69
N THR A 769 33.36 -36.80 -16.27
CA THR A 769 34.14 -37.95 -15.75
C THR A 769 35.25 -37.41 -14.84
N VAL A 770 35.34 -37.93 -13.63
CA VAL A 770 36.43 -37.63 -12.70
C VAL A 770 37.76 -38.23 -13.21
N SER A 771 38.78 -37.38 -13.25
CA SER A 771 40.14 -37.79 -13.61
C SER A 771 41.12 -37.24 -12.56
N ASN A 772 41.95 -38.10 -11.98
CA ASN A 772 42.89 -37.74 -10.92
C ASN A 772 42.22 -36.97 -9.76
N ASN A 773 41.07 -37.44 -9.32
CA ASN A 773 40.22 -36.81 -8.28
C ASN A 773 39.75 -35.38 -8.61
N THR A 774 39.75 -35.04 -9.89
CA THR A 774 39.35 -33.67 -10.33
C THR A 774 38.38 -33.70 -11.50
N VAL A 775 37.66 -32.58 -11.67
CA VAL A 775 36.90 -32.21 -12.88
C VAL A 775 37.28 -30.81 -13.26
N THR A 776 37.57 -30.58 -14.56
CA THR A 776 37.88 -29.24 -15.09
C THR A 776 36.66 -28.66 -15.81
N LEU A 777 36.27 -27.45 -15.41
CA LEU A 777 35.23 -26.65 -16.08
C LEU A 777 35.90 -25.49 -16.86
N PHE A 778 35.65 -25.38 -18.14
CA PHE A 778 36.21 -24.32 -18.99
C PHE A 778 35.27 -23.11 -19.05
N SER A 779 35.84 -21.91 -19.13
CA SER A 779 35.13 -20.65 -19.10
C SER A 779 34.25 -20.39 -20.34
N ASP A 780 34.63 -20.98 -21.49
CA ASP A 780 33.87 -20.94 -22.74
C ASP A 780 32.51 -21.66 -22.62
N HIS A 781 32.46 -22.69 -21.78
CA HIS A 781 31.20 -23.38 -21.44
C HIS A 781 30.21 -22.54 -20.63
N LEU A 782 30.66 -21.38 -20.13
CA LEU A 782 29.91 -20.41 -19.34
C LEU A 782 29.87 -19.05 -20.03
N SER A 783 29.90 -19.01 -21.36
CA SER A 783 29.84 -17.80 -22.17
C SER A 783 28.65 -16.95 -21.78
N ASN A 784 28.85 -15.62 -21.63
CA ASN A 784 27.88 -14.62 -21.18
C ASN A 784 27.50 -14.62 -19.68
N GLN A 785 28.19 -15.41 -18.83
CA GLN A 785 28.01 -15.33 -17.37
C GLN A 785 29.23 -14.65 -16.73
N HIS A 786 28.97 -13.69 -15.84
CA HIS A 786 29.99 -12.99 -15.04
C HIS A 786 29.54 -12.89 -13.58
N GLY A 787 30.50 -12.92 -12.66
CA GLY A 787 30.26 -12.80 -11.23
C GLY A 787 30.30 -14.15 -10.52
N ILE A 788 29.46 -14.30 -9.49
CA ILE A 788 29.47 -15.49 -8.64
C ILE A 788 28.54 -16.56 -9.20
N LEU A 789 29.05 -17.78 -9.32
CA LEU A 789 28.29 -18.97 -9.73
C LEU A 789 28.39 -20.04 -8.63
N LEU A 790 27.31 -20.80 -8.45
CA LEU A 790 27.24 -21.96 -7.57
C LEU A 790 27.32 -23.23 -8.38
N VAL A 791 28.32 -24.07 -8.10
CA VAL A 791 28.53 -25.35 -8.77
C VAL A 791 28.17 -26.48 -7.82
N LYS A 792 27.10 -27.21 -8.14
CA LYS A 792 26.67 -28.44 -7.45
C LYS A 792 27.16 -29.64 -8.21
N VAL A 793 27.87 -30.53 -7.51
CA VAL A 793 28.30 -31.81 -8.03
C VAL A 793 27.48 -32.90 -7.38
N LYS A 794 26.85 -33.76 -8.18
CA LYS A 794 26.07 -34.91 -7.71
C LYS A 794 26.56 -36.18 -8.30
N THR A 795 26.75 -37.19 -7.46
CA THR A 795 27.26 -38.51 -7.85
C THR A 795 26.12 -39.49 -8.09
N SER A 796 26.38 -40.60 -8.76
CA SER A 796 25.41 -41.66 -9.06
C SER A 796 24.86 -42.37 -7.81
N ASN A 797 25.59 -42.34 -6.70
CA ASN A 797 25.17 -42.91 -5.41
C ASN A 797 24.40 -41.92 -4.52
N GLY A 798 24.03 -40.73 -5.05
CA GLY A 798 23.21 -39.75 -4.36
C GLY A 798 23.96 -38.78 -3.45
N GLN A 799 25.31 -38.86 -3.38
CA GLN A 799 26.10 -37.88 -2.63
C GLN A 799 26.19 -36.55 -3.40
N SER A 800 26.26 -35.44 -2.72
CA SER A 800 26.43 -34.12 -3.36
C SER A 800 27.37 -33.19 -2.61
N GLY A 801 28.05 -32.31 -3.36
CA GLY A 801 28.87 -31.24 -2.83
C GLY A 801 28.59 -29.93 -3.58
N ILE A 802 28.82 -28.79 -2.94
CA ILE A 802 28.67 -27.49 -3.57
C ILE A 802 29.92 -26.66 -3.34
N VAL A 803 30.30 -25.91 -4.40
CA VAL A 803 31.38 -24.93 -4.32
C VAL A 803 31.00 -23.67 -5.05
N LYS A 804 31.46 -22.55 -4.53
CA LYS A 804 31.29 -21.21 -5.14
C LYS A 804 32.51 -20.95 -6.03
N ILE A 805 32.26 -20.54 -7.27
CA ILE A 805 33.27 -20.03 -8.19
C ILE A 805 32.97 -18.57 -8.58
N VAL A 806 34.00 -17.83 -8.95
CA VAL A 806 33.88 -16.47 -9.44
C VAL A 806 34.42 -16.45 -10.87
N LYS A 807 33.58 -15.93 -11.82
CA LYS A 807 33.96 -15.75 -13.22
C LYS A 807 33.98 -14.30 -13.62
#